data_270d954a4f94d1aa375ca231a730669e
#
_entry.id   270d954a4f94d1aa375ca231a730669e
#
_cell.length_a   1.000
_cell.length_b   1.000
_cell.length_c   1.000
_cell.angle_alpha   90.00
_cell.angle_beta   90.00
_cell.angle_gamma   90.00
#
_symmetry.space_group_name_H-M   'P 1'
#
loop_
_entity.id
_entity.type
_entity.pdbx_description
1 polymer ?
#
loop_
_entity_poly.entity_id
_entity_poly.type
_entity_poly.pdbx_seq_one_letter_code
_entity_poly.pdbx_strand_id
1 'polypeptide(L)'
;MLCSPSVRLSTFALIVFLLASGAPASAALWPSAVQRVERDLHSQDVDVRRRAAQTLRDLPKASGARLASAALDDSDVGVRLTALDACLSFGLPALGERLIPWLSDGERRLRLAAAEALSESPSTRAVPSLGRALGDGDAGVRSAAAAALGKSAAPEAVLALLGHLDDATPEVRRVVALALGDLGDPRAVVPLIGKIQDSRPAVREGVARALAQLADLRASSALVLALHDADDGVRVAALAALARIADPGTVASISALLPNSADNVLAAALDALSQIHTADASKVLIEQLASDRASSVQSGAIQALARSGPSALAPLRACLSAESDPDRLGGCALALGQSRDLASAVAIQEALRRGALRPLPALLALSQLRAPDSLPAVLEYLADSDVLIRRTARLAAKALLDPNHPDGRAVEPIEHALSKAGRERAELSDLLDLLGQTGAPRAARSLLPFAAPGGEVALRSHALSALGFLGDAGQWPALWSGLDDDSGSVRLAAASALGRLNLPGRALPLLDRLEHSSEQERPLLVLALGGTLSGERDRKVVQRLASLLLRARDGERDALIELLGRMPAPEAIEYLASLARVSSFAADRAKFAEALAAHPSERVRLAPLLRDPSAAVRANAAWSLAEIGTAADRPALEQALRDQAPSVAGNALTALARIALREHGKIAALACPMLGDSRAMLRALSLRALRLTAERCQGGQESTALRRDRSELVRMSAAALLRDVSRGKADALLLARSRDHDPSGAVAAECEPSVPAKAVEGHEPTQVVIIGAGQDTPVAAQPFALLRADGLVRLGLSDRRGQVFEVAAPRGALSLLEPSADFE
;
A
#
# COMPACT_ATOMS: atom_id res chain seq x y z
N MET A 1 50.88 -51.36 -3.26
CA MET A 1 51.80 -51.10 -2.14
C MET A 1 51.04 -50.19 -1.13
N LEU A 2 50.58 -50.79 -0.18
CA LEU A 2 50.21 -50.52 1.20
C LEU A 2 50.52 -49.11 1.71
N CYS A 3 49.47 -48.33 1.95
CA CYS A 3 49.52 -47.19 2.86
C CYS A 3 48.50 -47.48 3.98
N SER A 4 49.03 -47.55 5.21
CA SER A 4 48.40 -48.10 6.39
C SER A 4 47.23 -47.26 6.96
N PRO A 5 46.26 -47.88 7.60
CA PRO A 5 45.07 -47.21 8.10
C PRO A 5 45.17 -46.80 9.60
N SER A 6 46.34 -46.35 10.10
CA SER A 6 46.54 -46.12 11.53
C SER A 6 46.43 -44.67 12.03
N VAL A 7 46.08 -43.67 11.19
CA VAL A 7 45.98 -42.26 11.62
C VAL A 7 44.55 -41.74 11.77
N ARG A 8 43.52 -42.51 11.33
CA ARG A 8 42.12 -42.06 11.42
C ARG A 8 41.37 -42.50 12.68
N LEU A 9 41.91 -43.40 13.51
CA LEU A 9 41.24 -43.86 14.73
C LEU A 9 41.51 -43.00 15.98
N SER A 10 42.66 -42.28 16.01
CA SER A 10 43.01 -41.46 17.18
C SER A 10 42.18 -40.12 17.27
N THR A 11 41.76 -39.53 16.13
CA THR A 11 40.95 -38.31 16.13
C THR A 11 39.49 -38.55 16.44
N PHE A 12 38.94 -39.72 16.08
CA PHE A 12 37.55 -40.07 16.42
C PHE A 12 37.39 -40.45 17.89
N ALA A 13 38.39 -41.11 18.50
CA ALA A 13 38.40 -41.48 19.93
C ALA A 13 38.50 -40.20 20.80
N LEU A 14 39.22 -39.16 20.38
CA LEU A 14 39.35 -37.91 21.12
C LEU A 14 38.04 -37.08 21.09
N ILE A 15 37.31 -37.10 19.96
CA ILE A 15 36.01 -36.41 19.82
C ILE A 15 34.91 -37.12 20.64
N VAL A 16 34.91 -38.46 20.69
CA VAL A 16 33.97 -39.25 21.47
C VAL A 16 34.25 -39.11 22.97
N PHE A 17 35.51 -38.95 23.39
CA PHE A 17 35.85 -38.75 24.81
C PHE A 17 35.46 -37.34 25.31
N LEU A 18 35.51 -36.32 24.48
CA LEU A 18 35.09 -34.98 24.81
C LEU A 18 33.54 -34.85 24.90
N LEU A 19 32.80 -35.65 24.17
CA LEU A 19 31.32 -35.69 24.23
C LEU A 19 30.79 -36.50 25.44
N ALA A 20 31.60 -37.38 26.00
CA ALA A 20 31.21 -38.21 27.15
C ALA A 20 31.52 -37.55 28.52
N SER A 21 32.32 -36.48 28.56
CA SER A 21 32.79 -35.88 29.83
C SER A 21 31.98 -34.71 30.35
N GLY A 22 30.84 -34.32 29.68
CA GLY A 22 29.95 -33.28 30.20
C GLY A 22 30.62 -31.92 30.48
N ALA A 23 31.78 -31.64 29.90
CA ALA A 23 32.43 -30.33 30.00
C ALA A 23 31.69 -29.32 29.12
N PRO A 24 31.47 -28.07 29.57
CA PRO A 24 30.79 -27.07 28.76
C PRO A 24 31.54 -26.88 27.45
N ALA A 25 30.77 -26.79 26.34
CA ALA A 25 31.25 -26.67 24.94
C ALA A 25 32.03 -25.39 24.64
N SER A 26 32.90 -24.92 25.52
CA SER A 26 33.72 -23.72 25.42
C SER A 26 35.18 -23.94 25.02
N ALA A 27 35.56 -25.16 24.62
CA ALA A 27 36.88 -25.43 24.08
C ALA A 27 36.77 -25.85 22.61
N ALA A 28 36.35 -24.96 21.74
CA ALA A 28 36.61 -25.13 20.30
C ALA A 28 38.14 -25.07 20.08
N LEU A 29 38.74 -26.16 19.67
CA LEU A 29 40.19 -26.31 19.39
C LEU A 29 40.66 -25.38 18.26
N TRP A 30 39.78 -24.66 17.58
CA TRP A 30 40.00 -23.67 16.54
C TRP A 30 39.41 -22.33 16.91
N PRO A 31 40.14 -21.21 16.76
CA PRO A 31 39.60 -19.89 17.01
C PRO A 31 38.41 -19.64 16.06
N SER A 32 37.34 -19.04 16.61
CA SER A 32 36.18 -18.64 15.81
C SER A 32 36.58 -17.67 14.67
N ALA A 33 35.76 -17.54 13.66
CA ALA A 33 36.02 -16.57 12.57
C ALA A 33 36.27 -15.16 13.15
N VAL A 34 35.48 -14.74 14.15
CA VAL A 34 35.65 -13.45 14.85
C VAL A 34 37.01 -13.34 15.54
N GLN A 35 37.44 -14.38 16.27
CA GLN A 35 38.74 -14.39 16.95
C GLN A 35 39.93 -14.37 15.98
N ARG A 36 39.82 -15.04 14.82
CA ARG A 36 40.83 -14.99 13.79
C ARG A 36 40.98 -13.60 13.20
N VAL A 37 39.87 -12.99 12.79
CA VAL A 37 39.87 -11.63 12.22
C VAL A 37 40.38 -10.63 13.24
N GLU A 38 39.99 -10.73 14.50
CA GLU A 38 40.45 -9.84 15.57
C GLU A 38 41.96 -9.96 15.77
N ARG A 39 42.52 -11.16 15.84
CA ARG A 39 43.97 -11.39 15.93
C ARG A 39 44.70 -10.85 14.68
N ASP A 40 44.14 -11.09 13.50
CA ASP A 40 44.80 -10.73 12.23
C ASP A 40 44.76 -9.22 12.00
N LEU A 41 43.74 -8.49 12.52
CA LEU A 41 43.71 -7.02 12.57
C LEU A 41 44.81 -6.40 13.48
N HIS A 42 45.37 -7.17 14.44
CA HIS A 42 46.47 -6.73 15.29
C HIS A 42 47.86 -7.22 14.78
N SER A 43 47.92 -7.80 13.58
CA SER A 43 49.16 -8.25 13.00
C SER A 43 50.13 -7.09 12.73
N GLN A 44 51.43 -7.33 12.88
CA GLN A 44 52.49 -6.39 12.45
C GLN A 44 52.53 -6.26 10.92
N ASP A 45 52.15 -7.33 10.21
CA ASP A 45 52.09 -7.37 8.75
C ASP A 45 50.83 -6.64 8.26
N VAL A 46 51.03 -5.58 7.49
CA VAL A 46 49.98 -4.76 6.91
C VAL A 46 49.07 -5.52 5.95
N ASP A 47 49.63 -6.47 5.20
CA ASP A 47 48.85 -7.24 4.24
C ASP A 47 47.92 -8.25 4.95
N VAL A 48 48.34 -8.76 6.12
CA VAL A 48 47.46 -9.56 6.96
C VAL A 48 46.29 -8.69 7.50
N ARG A 49 46.57 -7.46 7.97
CA ARG A 49 45.53 -6.55 8.47
C ARG A 49 44.54 -6.14 7.37
N ARG A 50 45.06 -5.85 6.14
CA ARG A 50 44.19 -5.53 4.98
C ARG A 50 43.24 -6.67 4.62
N ARG A 51 43.74 -7.92 4.58
CA ARG A 51 42.91 -9.11 4.33
C ARG A 51 41.86 -9.31 5.43
N ALA A 52 42.26 -9.13 6.68
CA ALA A 52 41.34 -9.22 7.81
C ALA A 52 40.24 -8.15 7.72
N ALA A 53 40.59 -6.91 7.36
CA ALA A 53 39.61 -5.84 7.17
C ALA A 53 38.57 -6.15 6.08
N GLN A 54 38.99 -6.80 4.96
CA GLN A 54 38.06 -7.21 3.89
C GLN A 54 36.98 -8.21 4.35
N THR A 55 37.25 -9.00 5.39
CA THR A 55 36.31 -9.99 5.93
C THR A 55 35.38 -9.44 7.01
N LEU A 56 35.51 -8.17 7.42
CA LEU A 56 34.71 -7.58 8.48
C LEU A 56 33.21 -7.63 8.21
N ARG A 57 32.80 -7.45 6.95
CA ARG A 57 31.37 -7.49 6.55
C ARG A 57 30.72 -8.86 6.68
N ASP A 58 31.54 -9.92 6.60
CA ASP A 58 31.07 -11.30 6.68
C ASP A 58 30.86 -11.78 8.12
N LEU A 59 31.23 -10.98 9.09
CA LEU A 59 31.08 -11.29 10.50
C LEU A 59 29.65 -10.98 11.02
N PRO A 60 29.21 -11.68 12.09
CA PRO A 60 27.96 -11.32 12.75
C PRO A 60 27.94 -9.84 13.14
N LYS A 61 26.83 -9.13 12.89
CA LYS A 61 26.69 -7.67 13.00
C LYS A 61 27.34 -7.06 14.26
N ALA A 62 27.06 -7.62 15.42
CA ALA A 62 27.59 -7.07 16.69
C ALA A 62 29.14 -7.14 16.76
N SER A 63 29.72 -8.27 16.38
CA SER A 63 31.17 -8.46 16.40
C SER A 63 31.88 -7.74 15.26
N GLY A 64 31.32 -7.78 14.06
CA GLY A 64 31.81 -7.08 12.88
C GLY A 64 31.83 -5.57 13.09
N ALA A 65 30.75 -5.00 13.62
CA ALA A 65 30.62 -3.58 13.93
C ALA A 65 31.68 -3.13 14.96
N ARG A 66 31.92 -3.90 16.01
CA ARG A 66 32.94 -3.62 17.02
C ARG A 66 34.35 -3.61 16.43
N LEU A 67 34.68 -4.64 15.65
CA LEU A 67 36.02 -4.79 15.04
C LEU A 67 36.25 -3.74 13.95
N ALA A 68 35.24 -3.46 13.10
CA ALA A 68 35.31 -2.41 12.09
C ALA A 68 35.51 -1.03 12.75
N SER A 69 34.78 -0.75 13.83
CA SER A 69 34.94 0.50 14.58
C SER A 69 36.36 0.66 15.17
N ALA A 70 36.99 -0.43 15.66
CA ALA A 70 38.36 -0.38 16.15
C ALA A 70 39.40 -0.19 15.00
N ALA A 71 39.17 -0.81 13.84
CA ALA A 71 40.04 -0.73 12.68
C ALA A 71 40.02 0.64 11.97
N LEU A 72 39.11 1.56 12.32
CA LEU A 72 39.14 2.95 11.84
C LEU A 72 40.39 3.72 12.32
N ASP A 73 41.05 3.26 13.36
CA ASP A 73 42.20 3.91 13.95
C ASP A 73 43.55 3.23 13.52
N ASP A 74 43.50 2.30 12.54
CA ASP A 74 44.69 1.64 12.04
C ASP A 74 45.67 2.62 11.39
N SER A 75 46.94 2.32 11.46
CA SER A 75 48.01 3.12 10.84
C SER A 75 47.99 3.09 9.30
N ASP A 76 47.42 2.02 8.71
CA ASP A 76 47.34 1.87 7.26
C ASP A 76 46.04 2.43 6.68
N VAL A 77 46.18 3.30 5.69
CA VAL A 77 45.04 3.95 5.01
C VAL A 77 44.08 2.95 4.38
N GLY A 78 44.60 1.85 3.83
CA GLY A 78 43.78 0.82 3.20
C GLY A 78 42.90 0.09 4.22
N VAL A 79 43.45 -0.24 5.38
CA VAL A 79 42.69 -0.84 6.51
C VAL A 79 41.59 0.11 6.99
N ARG A 80 41.93 1.40 7.19
CA ARG A 80 40.95 2.43 7.62
C ARG A 80 39.80 2.57 6.63
N LEU A 81 40.07 2.63 5.32
CA LEU A 81 39.04 2.76 4.28
C LEU A 81 38.12 1.54 4.23
N THR A 82 38.68 0.32 4.30
CA THR A 82 37.91 -0.91 4.30
C THR A 82 37.05 -1.05 5.57
N ALA A 83 37.61 -0.61 6.72
CA ALA A 83 36.88 -0.58 7.97
C ALA A 83 35.72 0.42 7.95
N LEU A 84 35.91 1.60 7.35
CA LEU A 84 34.86 2.59 7.15
C LEU A 84 33.69 2.01 6.33
N ASP A 85 34.01 1.34 5.23
CA ASP A 85 33.02 0.67 4.38
C ASP A 85 32.21 -0.40 5.14
N ALA A 86 32.87 -1.19 6.01
CA ALA A 86 32.19 -2.12 6.90
C ALA A 86 31.32 -1.39 7.95
N CYS A 87 31.81 -0.28 8.55
CA CYS A 87 31.05 0.51 9.50
C CYS A 87 29.77 1.09 8.90
N LEU A 88 29.81 1.57 7.65
CA LEU A 88 28.65 2.06 6.92
C LEU A 88 27.64 0.93 6.68
N SER A 89 28.11 -0.25 6.25
CA SER A 89 27.24 -1.41 6.02
C SER A 89 26.51 -1.88 7.29
N PHE A 90 27.13 -1.74 8.46
CA PHE A 90 26.52 -2.07 9.75
C PHE A 90 25.59 -0.99 10.30
N GLY A 91 25.61 0.22 9.74
CA GLY A 91 24.80 1.34 10.19
C GLY A 91 25.17 1.82 11.61
N LEU A 92 26.47 1.99 11.89
CA LEU A 92 26.95 2.36 13.23
C LEU A 92 26.45 3.74 13.68
N PRO A 93 25.79 3.85 14.83
CA PRO A 93 25.44 5.14 15.40
C PRO A 93 26.71 5.92 15.75
N ALA A 94 26.65 7.26 15.61
CA ALA A 94 27.73 8.19 15.88
C ALA A 94 29.02 8.00 15.03
N LEU A 95 28.96 7.21 13.94
CA LEU A 95 30.10 7.09 13.00
C LEU A 95 30.55 8.45 12.50
N GLY A 96 29.61 9.34 12.15
CA GLY A 96 29.91 10.66 11.63
C GLY A 96 30.79 11.50 12.56
N GLU A 97 30.68 11.39 13.87
CA GLU A 97 31.53 12.14 14.83
C GLU A 97 32.98 11.62 14.81
N ARG A 98 33.20 10.33 14.63
CA ARG A 98 34.53 9.71 14.54
C ARG A 98 35.25 10.08 13.25
N LEU A 99 34.56 10.45 12.19
CA LEU A 99 35.14 10.81 10.91
C LEU A 99 35.56 12.29 10.83
N ILE A 100 35.14 13.13 11.76
CA ILE A 100 35.48 14.58 11.77
C ILE A 100 36.99 14.83 11.66
N PRO A 101 37.88 14.13 12.39
CA PRO A 101 39.33 14.32 12.27
C PRO A 101 39.85 14.00 10.86
N TRP A 102 39.26 13.03 10.16
CA TRP A 102 39.69 12.62 8.84
C TRP A 102 39.49 13.72 7.78
N LEU A 103 38.57 14.64 7.98
CA LEU A 103 38.34 15.79 7.06
C LEU A 103 39.54 16.70 6.92
N SER A 104 40.52 16.64 7.85
CA SER A 104 41.77 17.39 7.81
C SER A 104 43.02 16.49 7.73
N ASP A 105 42.83 15.21 7.39
CA ASP A 105 43.97 14.26 7.25
C ASP A 105 44.87 14.66 6.07
N GLY A 106 46.16 14.40 6.20
CA GLY A 106 47.12 14.65 5.14
C GLY A 106 46.84 13.84 3.85
N GLU A 107 46.24 12.65 4.01
CA GLU A 107 45.90 11.74 2.92
C GLU A 107 44.56 12.13 2.28
N ARG A 108 44.57 12.54 1.02
CA ARG A 108 43.38 12.91 0.24
C ARG A 108 42.27 11.87 0.28
N ARG A 109 42.63 10.57 0.18
CA ARG A 109 41.65 9.49 0.15
C ARG A 109 40.83 9.41 1.42
N LEU A 110 41.40 9.73 2.57
CA LEU A 110 40.67 9.75 3.85
C LEU A 110 39.79 10.98 3.97
N ARG A 111 40.27 12.17 3.52
CA ARG A 111 39.44 13.37 3.52
C ARG A 111 38.19 13.19 2.65
N LEU A 112 38.37 12.60 1.44
CA LEU A 112 37.25 12.30 0.54
C LEU A 112 36.28 11.29 1.18
N ALA A 113 36.80 10.15 1.63
CA ALA A 113 35.99 9.10 2.24
C ALA A 113 35.21 9.58 3.48
N ALA A 114 35.81 10.46 4.30
CA ALA A 114 35.15 11.05 5.43
C ALA A 114 33.99 11.98 5.02
N ALA A 115 34.19 12.81 4.00
CA ALA A 115 33.16 13.70 3.49
C ALA A 115 31.99 12.92 2.85
N GLU A 116 32.27 11.87 2.06
CA GLU A 116 31.29 10.97 1.48
C GLU A 116 30.48 10.24 2.56
N ALA A 117 31.16 9.62 3.53
CA ALA A 117 30.52 8.92 4.64
C ALA A 117 29.65 9.84 5.53
N LEU A 118 30.05 11.10 5.69
CA LEU A 118 29.26 12.11 6.40
C LEU A 118 28.00 12.52 5.62
N SER A 119 27.93 12.29 4.32
CA SER A 119 26.68 12.47 3.58
C SER A 119 25.70 11.31 3.78
N GLU A 120 26.18 10.11 4.11
CA GLU A 120 25.34 8.94 4.45
C GLU A 120 24.99 8.90 5.95
N SER A 121 25.87 9.40 6.81
CA SER A 121 25.69 9.46 8.27
C SER A 121 25.87 10.89 8.77
N PRO A 122 24.88 11.79 8.53
CA PRO A 122 25.02 13.22 8.81
C PRO A 122 25.22 13.51 10.31
N SER A 123 26.12 14.46 10.61
CA SER A 123 26.37 14.95 11.96
C SER A 123 26.44 16.49 11.95
N THR A 124 25.62 17.14 12.77
CA THR A 124 25.67 18.61 12.91
C THR A 124 26.97 19.07 13.52
N ARG A 125 27.67 18.24 14.30
CA ARG A 125 29.01 18.55 14.86
C ARG A 125 30.08 18.59 13.78
N ALA A 126 29.88 17.95 12.63
CA ALA A 126 30.82 17.96 11.51
C ALA A 126 30.76 19.28 10.68
N VAL A 127 29.69 20.08 10.82
CA VAL A 127 29.43 21.25 9.99
C VAL A 127 30.62 22.23 9.94
N PRO A 128 31.28 22.61 11.06
CA PRO A 128 32.45 23.51 11.00
C PRO A 128 33.64 22.90 10.24
N SER A 129 33.88 21.60 10.35
CA SER A 129 34.96 20.91 9.66
C SER A 129 34.65 20.67 8.18
N LEU A 130 33.41 20.34 7.83
CA LEU A 130 32.94 20.28 6.46
C LEU A 130 32.99 21.67 5.78
N GLY A 131 32.65 22.74 6.52
CA GLY A 131 32.81 24.13 6.03
C GLY A 131 34.25 24.46 5.65
N ARG A 132 35.24 24.00 6.43
CA ARG A 132 36.65 24.13 6.06
C ARG A 132 37.03 23.27 4.86
N ALA A 133 36.50 22.06 4.75
CA ALA A 133 36.76 21.15 3.63
C ALA A 133 36.17 21.67 2.29
N LEU A 134 35.24 22.63 2.29
CA LEU A 134 34.86 23.38 1.08
C LEU A 134 36.00 24.15 0.45
N GLY A 135 37.08 24.47 1.20
CA GLY A 135 38.29 25.09 0.72
C GLY A 135 39.43 24.11 0.37
N ASP A 136 39.17 22.80 0.32
CA ASP A 136 40.17 21.77 0.01
C ASP A 136 40.79 21.97 -1.39
N GLY A 137 42.07 21.64 -1.53
CA GLY A 137 42.74 21.68 -2.83
C GLY A 137 42.13 20.73 -3.87
N ASP A 138 41.54 19.61 -3.43
CA ASP A 138 40.90 18.63 -4.30
C ASP A 138 39.40 18.91 -4.48
N ALA A 139 38.98 19.01 -5.75
CA ALA A 139 37.61 19.30 -6.10
C ALA A 139 36.61 18.20 -5.66
N GLY A 140 37.04 16.92 -5.62
CA GLY A 140 36.24 15.80 -5.13
C GLY A 140 35.91 15.96 -3.64
N VAL A 141 36.89 16.34 -2.83
CA VAL A 141 36.71 16.62 -1.39
C VAL A 141 35.75 17.80 -1.19
N ARG A 142 35.93 18.90 -1.96
CA ARG A 142 35.02 20.06 -1.87
C ARG A 142 33.58 19.67 -2.23
N SER A 143 33.42 18.86 -3.32
CA SER A 143 32.11 18.39 -3.75
C SER A 143 31.43 17.49 -2.70
N ALA A 144 32.18 16.52 -2.14
CA ALA A 144 31.68 15.62 -1.11
C ALA A 144 31.33 16.38 0.18
N ALA A 145 32.14 17.38 0.57
CA ALA A 145 31.85 18.23 1.71
C ALA A 145 30.58 19.08 1.51
N ALA A 146 30.37 19.61 0.30
CA ALA A 146 29.12 20.32 -0.02
C ALA A 146 27.90 19.42 0.08
N ALA A 147 27.97 18.19 -0.47
CA ALA A 147 26.89 17.22 -0.36
C ALA A 147 26.58 16.85 1.11
N ALA A 148 27.61 16.60 1.92
CA ALA A 148 27.45 16.31 3.35
C ALA A 148 26.82 17.47 4.12
N LEU A 149 27.19 18.71 3.81
CA LEU A 149 26.58 19.91 4.40
C LEU A 149 25.10 20.02 4.03
N GLY A 150 24.72 19.74 2.78
CA GLY A 150 23.32 19.73 2.34
C GLY A 150 22.45 18.78 3.15
N LYS A 151 22.98 17.59 3.46
CA LYS A 151 22.27 16.56 4.23
C LYS A 151 22.33 16.76 5.76
N SER A 152 23.14 17.70 6.25
CA SER A 152 23.34 17.93 7.68
C SER A 152 22.11 18.50 8.40
N ALA A 153 21.15 19.06 7.65
CA ALA A 153 19.97 19.78 8.15
C ALA A 153 20.32 20.92 9.14
N ALA A 154 21.54 21.45 9.07
CA ALA A 154 22.05 22.50 9.95
C ALA A 154 21.95 23.86 9.25
N PRO A 155 21.22 24.86 9.80
CA PRO A 155 21.08 26.18 9.18
C PRO A 155 22.40 26.94 9.02
N GLU A 156 23.39 26.60 9.84
CA GLU A 156 24.75 27.21 9.81
C GLU A 156 25.52 26.81 8.53
N ALA A 157 25.20 25.67 7.92
CA ALA A 157 25.82 25.20 6.69
C ALA A 157 25.55 26.12 5.49
N VAL A 158 24.42 26.82 5.49
CA VAL A 158 23.99 27.71 4.39
C VAL A 158 25.06 28.79 4.10
N LEU A 159 25.58 29.48 5.11
CA LEU A 159 26.56 30.54 4.91
C LEU A 159 27.86 30.00 4.33
N ALA A 160 28.31 28.84 4.78
CA ALA A 160 29.50 28.18 4.23
C ALA A 160 29.32 27.82 2.74
N LEU A 161 28.18 27.26 2.38
CA LEU A 161 27.86 26.87 0.99
C LEU A 161 27.71 28.08 0.06
N LEU A 162 27.07 29.17 0.54
CA LEU A 162 26.91 30.42 -0.24
C LEU A 162 28.24 30.99 -0.70
N GLY A 163 29.30 30.91 0.14
CA GLY A 163 30.64 31.36 -0.20
C GLY A 163 31.32 30.56 -1.34
N HIS A 164 30.79 29.40 -1.70
CA HIS A 164 31.36 28.48 -2.69
C HIS A 164 30.49 28.28 -3.95
N LEU A 165 29.46 29.11 -4.12
CA LEU A 165 28.65 29.13 -5.37
C LEU A 165 29.45 29.53 -6.60
N ASP A 166 30.60 30.15 -6.44
CA ASP A 166 31.52 30.60 -7.48
C ASP A 166 32.79 29.74 -7.60
N ASP A 167 32.74 28.48 -7.09
CA ASP A 167 33.90 27.59 -7.20
C ASP A 167 34.38 27.46 -8.66
N ALA A 168 35.72 27.39 -8.84
CA ALA A 168 36.32 27.27 -10.16
C ALA A 168 35.81 26.01 -10.91
N THR A 169 35.50 24.92 -10.18
CA THR A 169 35.09 23.66 -10.74
C THR A 169 33.57 23.61 -10.90
N PRO A 170 33.04 23.47 -12.11
CA PRO A 170 31.59 23.43 -12.35
C PRO A 170 30.84 22.37 -11.55
N GLU A 171 31.44 21.19 -11.35
CA GLU A 171 30.83 20.11 -10.57
C GLU A 171 30.64 20.53 -9.09
N VAL A 172 31.60 21.23 -8.50
CA VAL A 172 31.46 21.76 -7.13
C VAL A 172 30.34 22.79 -7.09
N ARG A 173 30.26 23.76 -8.03
CA ARG A 173 29.15 24.71 -8.11
C ARG A 173 27.80 24.03 -8.18
N ARG A 174 27.68 22.97 -9.02
CA ARG A 174 26.47 22.18 -9.15
C ARG A 174 26.06 21.53 -7.82
N VAL A 175 26.99 20.85 -7.14
CA VAL A 175 26.71 20.18 -5.87
C VAL A 175 26.40 21.16 -4.77
N VAL A 176 27.10 22.32 -4.72
CA VAL A 176 26.81 23.41 -3.78
C VAL A 176 25.39 23.94 -3.98
N ALA A 177 24.96 24.15 -5.24
CA ALA A 177 23.60 24.58 -5.51
C ALA A 177 22.55 23.56 -5.02
N LEU A 178 22.76 22.27 -5.30
CA LEU A 178 21.88 21.21 -4.83
C LEU A 178 21.83 21.11 -3.30
N ALA A 179 23.00 21.21 -2.64
CA ALA A 179 23.09 21.19 -1.17
C ALA A 179 22.33 22.36 -0.52
N LEU A 180 22.34 23.54 -1.14
CA LEU A 180 21.53 24.69 -0.70
C LEU A 180 20.04 24.43 -0.84
N GLY A 181 19.64 23.72 -1.91
CA GLY A 181 18.27 23.25 -2.08
C GLY A 181 17.86 22.26 -0.99
N ASP A 182 18.69 21.25 -0.71
CA ASP A 182 18.46 20.22 0.31
C ASP A 182 18.30 20.82 1.72
N LEU A 183 19.02 21.89 2.04
CA LEU A 183 18.88 22.60 3.32
C LEU A 183 17.53 23.35 3.44
N GLY A 184 16.88 23.69 2.33
CA GLY A 184 15.57 24.33 2.34
C GLY A 184 15.53 25.74 2.93
N ASP A 185 16.68 26.43 3.02
CA ASP A 185 16.76 27.76 3.65
C ASP A 185 16.49 28.89 2.64
N PRO A 186 15.50 29.77 2.88
CA PRO A 186 15.13 30.86 1.96
C PRO A 186 16.25 31.87 1.67
N ARG A 187 17.31 31.92 2.48
CA ARG A 187 18.49 32.77 2.24
C ARG A 187 19.25 32.38 0.97
N ALA A 188 19.10 31.11 0.53
CA ALA A 188 19.73 30.59 -0.67
C ALA A 188 19.05 31.06 -1.98
N VAL A 189 17.77 31.46 -1.94
CA VAL A 189 16.96 31.74 -3.13
C VAL A 189 17.61 32.80 -4.03
N VAL A 190 17.91 33.99 -3.52
CA VAL A 190 18.46 35.10 -4.33
C VAL A 190 19.86 34.77 -4.87
N PRO A 191 20.80 34.21 -4.09
CA PRO A 191 22.09 33.76 -4.61
C PRO A 191 21.95 32.71 -5.73
N LEU A 192 21.03 31.74 -5.60
CA LEU A 192 20.78 30.74 -6.62
C LEU A 192 20.17 31.32 -7.89
N ILE A 193 19.26 32.31 -7.78
CA ILE A 193 18.73 33.04 -8.94
C ILE A 193 19.87 33.67 -9.73
N GLY A 194 20.89 34.21 -9.08
CA GLY A 194 22.08 34.76 -9.74
C GLY A 194 22.91 33.74 -10.52
N LYS A 195 22.72 32.43 -10.26
CA LYS A 195 23.44 31.33 -10.92
C LYS A 195 22.62 30.60 -12.01
N ILE A 196 21.40 31.03 -12.28
CA ILE A 196 20.55 30.43 -13.32
C ILE A 196 21.13 30.60 -14.73
N GLN A 197 22.07 31.49 -14.93
CA GLN A 197 22.76 31.78 -16.18
C GLN A 197 24.23 31.28 -16.17
N ASP A 198 24.59 30.34 -15.31
CA ASP A 198 25.94 29.76 -15.30
C ASP A 198 26.34 29.25 -16.70
N SER A 199 27.61 29.36 -17.03
CA SER A 199 28.15 28.95 -18.33
C SER A 199 27.93 27.47 -18.65
N ARG A 200 27.83 26.63 -17.64
CA ARG A 200 27.65 25.16 -17.78
C ARG A 200 26.19 24.73 -17.60
N PRO A 201 25.60 24.00 -18.58
CA PRO A 201 24.22 23.53 -18.48
C PRO A 201 23.97 22.71 -17.20
N ALA A 202 24.87 21.81 -16.82
CA ALA A 202 24.72 20.99 -15.61
C ALA A 202 24.62 21.83 -14.32
N VAL A 203 25.28 23.01 -14.26
CA VAL A 203 25.15 23.92 -13.10
C VAL A 203 23.79 24.60 -13.13
N ARG A 204 23.35 25.13 -14.30
CA ARG A 204 22.03 25.74 -14.45
C ARG A 204 20.90 24.76 -14.09
N GLU A 205 21.01 23.48 -14.54
CA GLU A 205 20.09 22.41 -14.17
C GLU A 205 20.08 22.18 -12.65
N GLY A 206 21.27 22.10 -12.02
CA GLY A 206 21.41 21.95 -10.56
C GLY A 206 20.78 23.11 -9.79
N VAL A 207 20.94 24.33 -10.28
CA VAL A 207 20.33 25.55 -9.72
C VAL A 207 18.81 25.49 -9.84
N ALA A 208 18.28 25.13 -11.01
CA ALA A 208 16.83 25.01 -11.21
C ALA A 208 16.23 23.94 -10.27
N ARG A 209 16.90 22.80 -10.09
CA ARG A 209 16.49 21.76 -9.13
C ARG A 209 16.53 22.24 -7.67
N ALA A 210 17.54 23.01 -7.30
CA ALA A 210 17.63 23.60 -5.97
C ALA A 210 16.49 24.61 -5.72
N LEU A 211 16.18 25.44 -6.70
CA LEU A 211 15.04 26.37 -6.63
C LEU A 211 13.70 25.65 -6.57
N ALA A 212 13.59 24.46 -7.19
CA ALA A 212 12.43 23.58 -7.06
C ALA A 212 12.24 23.10 -5.62
N GLN A 213 13.34 22.76 -4.93
CA GLN A 213 13.27 22.31 -3.53
C GLN A 213 12.90 23.46 -2.57
N LEU A 214 13.37 24.67 -2.85
CA LEU A 214 13.05 25.86 -2.07
C LEU A 214 11.61 26.35 -2.31
N ALA A 215 11.05 26.09 -3.49
CA ALA A 215 9.68 26.44 -3.89
C ALA A 215 9.26 27.89 -3.55
N ASP A 216 10.13 28.86 -3.82
CA ASP A 216 9.92 30.27 -3.48
C ASP A 216 9.51 31.08 -4.71
N LEU A 217 8.42 31.84 -4.58
CA LEU A 217 7.86 32.68 -5.66
C LEU A 217 8.87 33.67 -6.29
N ARG A 218 9.87 34.11 -5.53
CA ARG A 218 10.91 35.00 -6.04
C ARG A 218 11.71 34.41 -7.21
N ALA A 219 11.72 33.06 -7.34
CA ALA A 219 12.44 32.39 -8.40
C ALA A 219 11.66 32.34 -9.73
N SER A 220 10.34 32.58 -9.73
CA SER A 220 9.47 32.41 -10.91
C SER A 220 10.00 33.11 -12.16
N SER A 221 10.35 34.39 -12.07
CA SER A 221 10.84 35.16 -13.25
C SER A 221 12.17 34.62 -13.80
N ALA A 222 13.08 34.18 -12.93
CA ALA A 222 14.36 33.59 -13.34
C ALA A 222 14.17 32.23 -14.00
N LEU A 223 13.25 31.41 -13.46
CA LEU A 223 12.91 30.10 -14.04
C LEU A 223 12.18 30.26 -15.38
N VAL A 224 11.35 31.28 -15.56
CA VAL A 224 10.74 31.60 -16.87
C VAL A 224 11.82 31.92 -17.91
N LEU A 225 12.89 32.63 -17.56
CA LEU A 225 14.02 32.81 -18.46
C LEU A 225 14.69 31.49 -18.83
N ALA A 226 14.84 30.56 -17.87
CA ALA A 226 15.43 29.25 -18.08
C ALA A 226 14.56 28.34 -18.99
N LEU A 227 13.29 28.65 -19.19
CA LEU A 227 12.46 27.94 -20.18
C LEU A 227 12.94 28.12 -21.64
N HIS A 228 13.76 29.12 -21.89
CA HIS A 228 14.36 29.39 -23.23
C HIS A 228 15.82 28.88 -23.30
N ASP A 229 16.27 28.08 -22.37
CA ASP A 229 17.63 27.51 -22.39
C ASP A 229 17.84 26.61 -23.62
N ALA A 230 19.06 26.61 -24.14
CA ALA A 230 19.42 25.71 -25.22
C ALA A 230 19.42 24.23 -24.84
N ASP A 231 19.59 23.92 -23.55
CA ASP A 231 19.65 22.56 -23.02
C ASP A 231 18.28 22.10 -22.51
N ASP A 232 17.81 20.95 -23.00
CA ASP A 232 16.51 20.39 -22.61
C ASP A 232 16.44 20.01 -21.13
N GLY A 233 17.56 19.55 -20.54
CA GLY A 233 17.63 19.21 -19.12
C GLY A 233 17.37 20.43 -18.24
N VAL A 234 17.92 21.59 -18.62
CA VAL A 234 17.67 22.86 -17.95
C VAL A 234 16.21 23.29 -18.07
N ARG A 235 15.62 23.16 -19.29
CA ARG A 235 14.19 23.47 -19.50
C ARG A 235 13.29 22.58 -18.64
N VAL A 236 13.55 21.28 -18.62
CA VAL A 236 12.79 20.30 -17.79
C VAL A 236 12.93 20.62 -16.31
N ALA A 237 14.14 20.93 -15.83
CA ALA A 237 14.37 21.28 -14.43
C ALA A 237 13.66 22.61 -14.06
N ALA A 238 13.65 23.60 -14.95
CA ALA A 238 12.92 24.84 -14.75
C ALA A 238 11.40 24.61 -14.69
N LEU A 239 10.83 23.78 -15.58
CA LEU A 239 9.42 23.41 -15.54
C LEU A 239 9.06 22.68 -14.24
N ALA A 240 9.89 21.74 -13.80
CA ALA A 240 9.70 21.06 -12.51
C ALA A 240 9.75 22.04 -11.32
N ALA A 241 10.59 23.05 -11.39
CA ALA A 241 10.64 24.10 -10.37
C ALA A 241 9.38 24.97 -10.39
N LEU A 242 8.92 25.39 -11.57
CA LEU A 242 7.68 26.16 -11.73
C LEU A 242 6.44 25.36 -11.30
N ALA A 243 6.42 24.05 -11.56
CA ALA A 243 5.40 23.14 -11.04
C ALA A 243 5.29 23.19 -9.50
N ARG A 244 6.43 23.16 -8.83
CA ARG A 244 6.48 23.20 -7.35
C ARG A 244 6.16 24.56 -6.76
N ILE A 245 6.54 25.64 -7.45
CA ILE A 245 6.22 27.01 -7.03
C ILE A 245 4.72 27.29 -7.26
N ALA A 246 4.14 26.69 -8.30
CA ALA A 246 2.73 26.82 -8.69
C ALA A 246 2.28 28.28 -8.88
N ASP A 247 3.14 29.11 -9.45
CA ASP A 247 2.85 30.54 -9.70
C ASP A 247 1.90 30.72 -10.89
N PRO A 248 0.67 31.22 -10.69
CA PRO A 248 -0.28 31.47 -11.78
C PRO A 248 0.25 32.40 -12.89
N GLY A 249 1.14 33.34 -12.54
CA GLY A 249 1.74 34.27 -13.51
C GLY A 249 2.61 33.61 -14.59
N THR A 250 2.99 32.33 -14.39
CA THR A 250 3.86 31.60 -15.32
C THR A 250 3.12 30.83 -16.41
N VAL A 251 1.78 30.69 -16.31
CA VAL A 251 0.94 29.91 -17.24
C VAL A 251 1.17 30.29 -18.69
N ALA A 252 1.18 31.58 -19.00
CA ALA A 252 1.38 32.08 -20.37
C ALA A 252 2.76 31.71 -20.91
N SER A 253 3.82 31.79 -20.10
CA SER A 253 5.19 31.43 -20.49
C SER A 253 5.35 29.94 -20.72
N ILE A 254 4.73 29.10 -19.89
CA ILE A 254 4.72 27.65 -20.09
C ILE A 254 3.92 27.29 -21.34
N SER A 255 2.75 27.91 -21.56
CA SER A 255 1.92 27.68 -22.74
C SER A 255 2.65 27.98 -24.05
N ALA A 256 3.47 29.01 -24.08
CA ALA A 256 4.24 29.37 -25.26
C ALA A 256 5.28 28.33 -25.68
N LEU A 257 5.69 27.43 -24.81
CA LEU A 257 6.61 26.32 -25.12
C LEU A 257 5.94 25.16 -25.85
N LEU A 258 4.65 24.91 -25.61
CA LEU A 258 3.96 23.69 -26.06
C LEU A 258 4.07 23.40 -27.56
N PRO A 259 3.99 24.40 -28.51
CA PRO A 259 3.96 24.11 -29.94
C PRO A 259 5.24 23.53 -30.53
N ASN A 260 6.40 23.82 -29.95
CA ASN A 260 7.71 23.56 -30.57
C ASN A 260 8.71 22.85 -29.64
N SER A 261 8.22 22.16 -28.63
CA SER A 261 9.08 21.49 -27.65
C SER A 261 9.31 20.03 -27.98
N ALA A 262 10.47 19.48 -27.56
CA ALA A 262 10.73 18.05 -27.55
C ALA A 262 9.78 17.34 -26.57
N ASP A 263 9.54 16.04 -26.77
CA ASP A 263 8.55 15.27 -26.00
C ASP A 263 8.78 15.32 -24.47
N ASN A 264 10.03 15.28 -24.03
CA ASN A 264 10.37 15.38 -22.60
C ASN A 264 10.05 16.75 -22.01
N VAL A 265 10.29 17.83 -22.76
CA VAL A 265 9.97 19.21 -22.33
C VAL A 265 8.45 19.41 -22.35
N LEU A 266 7.77 18.88 -23.35
CA LEU A 266 6.32 18.92 -23.47
C LEU A 266 5.65 18.20 -22.28
N ALA A 267 6.09 16.98 -21.97
CA ALA A 267 5.58 16.25 -20.82
C ALA A 267 5.77 17.02 -19.49
N ALA A 268 6.95 17.63 -19.30
CA ALA A 268 7.22 18.45 -18.13
C ALA A 268 6.36 19.73 -18.09
N ALA A 269 6.06 20.31 -19.25
CA ALA A 269 5.19 21.51 -19.34
C ALA A 269 3.73 21.18 -19.01
N LEU A 270 3.21 20.05 -19.48
CA LEU A 270 1.88 19.56 -19.12
C LEU A 270 1.78 19.26 -17.61
N ASP A 271 2.82 18.65 -17.05
CA ASP A 271 2.89 18.41 -15.61
C ASP A 271 2.92 19.70 -14.81
N ALA A 272 3.75 20.67 -15.20
CA ALA A 272 3.81 21.98 -14.56
C ALA A 272 2.45 22.71 -14.58
N LEU A 273 1.75 22.71 -15.70
CA LEU A 273 0.42 23.29 -15.81
C LEU A 273 -0.59 22.60 -14.89
N SER A 274 -0.47 21.27 -14.70
CA SER A 274 -1.35 20.50 -13.81
C SER A 274 -1.22 20.91 -12.35
N GLN A 275 -0.01 21.31 -11.92
CA GLN A 275 0.31 21.68 -10.52
C GLN A 275 -0.06 23.14 -10.20
N ILE A 276 -0.26 23.99 -11.21
CA ILE A 276 -0.60 25.40 -10.97
C ILE A 276 -2.05 25.57 -10.46
N HIS A 277 -2.90 24.58 -10.60
CA HIS A 277 -4.26 24.54 -10.04
C HIS A 277 -5.13 25.78 -10.33
N THR A 278 -5.07 26.34 -11.55
CA THR A 278 -5.89 27.46 -11.99
C THR A 278 -6.79 27.08 -13.16
N ALA A 279 -7.90 27.80 -13.31
CA ALA A 279 -8.79 27.64 -14.45
C ALA A 279 -8.08 27.94 -15.79
N ASP A 280 -7.15 28.89 -15.80
CA ASP A 280 -6.44 29.28 -17.03
C ASP A 280 -5.40 28.20 -17.43
N ALA A 281 -4.68 27.60 -16.47
CA ALA A 281 -3.84 26.43 -16.74
C ALA A 281 -4.66 25.27 -17.30
N SER A 282 -5.84 25.01 -16.71
CA SER A 282 -6.75 23.97 -17.18
C SER A 282 -7.27 24.24 -18.61
N LYS A 283 -7.56 25.49 -18.97
CA LYS A 283 -7.94 25.84 -20.35
C LYS A 283 -6.80 25.55 -21.34
N VAL A 284 -5.56 25.90 -21.00
CA VAL A 284 -4.38 25.58 -21.83
C VAL A 284 -4.24 24.08 -22.03
N LEU A 285 -4.44 23.29 -20.98
CA LEU A 285 -4.42 21.83 -21.08
C LEU A 285 -5.57 21.29 -21.95
N ILE A 286 -6.77 21.86 -21.87
CA ILE A 286 -7.92 21.50 -22.74
C ILE A 286 -7.62 21.78 -24.20
N GLU A 287 -6.90 22.83 -24.52
CA GLU A 287 -6.46 23.12 -25.89
C GLU A 287 -5.55 22.05 -26.47
N GLN A 288 -4.80 21.32 -25.62
CA GLN A 288 -3.93 20.21 -26.06
C GLN A 288 -4.71 18.93 -26.39
N LEU A 289 -6.01 18.88 -26.12
CA LEU A 289 -6.89 17.75 -26.47
C LEU A 289 -7.39 17.80 -27.91
N ALA A 290 -7.10 18.86 -28.68
CA ALA A 290 -7.60 19.04 -30.02
C ALA A 290 -7.12 17.92 -30.98
N SER A 291 -7.93 17.67 -32.03
CA SER A 291 -7.72 16.58 -33.00
C SER A 291 -6.45 16.73 -33.85
N ASP A 292 -5.89 17.94 -33.94
CA ASP A 292 -4.62 18.21 -34.61
C ASP A 292 -3.37 17.86 -33.79
N ARG A 293 -3.54 17.45 -32.52
CA ARG A 293 -2.46 17.09 -31.62
C ARG A 293 -2.14 15.60 -31.69
N ALA A 294 -0.87 15.26 -31.43
CA ALA A 294 -0.46 13.87 -31.34
C ALA A 294 -1.18 13.17 -30.17
N SER A 295 -1.50 11.89 -30.31
CA SER A 295 -2.22 11.10 -29.31
C SER A 295 -1.48 11.00 -27.95
N SER A 296 -0.13 11.05 -27.97
CA SER A 296 0.69 11.13 -26.75
C SER A 296 0.47 12.42 -25.99
N VAL A 297 0.35 13.56 -26.70
CA VAL A 297 0.06 14.88 -26.11
C VAL A 297 -1.35 14.91 -25.53
N GLN A 298 -2.33 14.41 -26.26
CA GLN A 298 -3.72 14.33 -25.78
C GLN A 298 -3.80 13.47 -24.50
N SER A 299 -3.15 12.29 -24.50
CA SER A 299 -3.10 11.41 -23.33
C SER A 299 -2.42 12.08 -22.13
N GLY A 300 -1.30 12.78 -22.36
CA GLY A 300 -0.62 13.55 -21.33
C GLY A 300 -1.49 14.68 -20.76
N ALA A 301 -2.20 15.39 -21.62
CA ALA A 301 -3.12 16.46 -21.22
C ALA A 301 -4.33 15.93 -20.41
N ILE A 302 -4.90 14.78 -20.78
CA ILE A 302 -5.98 14.12 -20.01
C ILE A 302 -5.49 13.81 -18.59
N GLN A 303 -4.30 13.21 -18.46
CA GLN A 303 -3.72 12.88 -17.16
C GLN A 303 -3.40 14.15 -16.34
N ALA A 304 -2.86 15.20 -16.99
CA ALA A 304 -2.58 16.48 -16.35
C ALA A 304 -3.86 17.13 -15.82
N LEU A 305 -4.94 17.16 -16.62
CA LEU A 305 -6.25 17.68 -16.21
C LEU A 305 -6.85 16.90 -15.05
N ALA A 306 -6.71 15.58 -15.04
CA ALA A 306 -7.18 14.74 -13.93
C ALA A 306 -6.44 15.06 -12.62
N ARG A 307 -5.14 15.42 -12.71
CA ARG A 307 -4.33 15.83 -11.54
C ARG A 307 -4.55 17.29 -11.13
N SER A 308 -5.08 18.14 -11.99
CA SER A 308 -5.30 19.57 -11.70
C SER A 308 -6.35 19.83 -10.60
N GLY A 309 -7.04 18.78 -10.12
CA GLY A 309 -7.98 18.86 -9.00
C GLY A 309 -9.22 19.72 -9.31
N PRO A 310 -9.83 20.32 -8.29
CA PRO A 310 -11.11 21.04 -8.44
C PRO A 310 -11.09 22.22 -9.40
N SER A 311 -9.94 22.85 -9.62
CA SER A 311 -9.80 23.99 -10.54
C SER A 311 -10.08 23.65 -12.00
N ALA A 312 -9.90 22.38 -12.39
CA ALA A 312 -10.15 21.90 -13.75
C ALA A 312 -11.63 21.55 -13.99
N LEU A 313 -12.42 21.26 -12.95
CA LEU A 313 -13.78 20.72 -13.10
C LEU A 313 -14.72 21.68 -13.84
N ALA A 314 -14.72 22.98 -13.51
CA ALA A 314 -15.56 23.95 -14.17
C ALA A 314 -15.16 24.17 -15.66
N PRO A 315 -13.88 24.37 -16.03
CA PRO A 315 -13.45 24.39 -17.42
C PRO A 315 -13.79 23.10 -18.21
N LEU A 316 -13.60 21.92 -17.60
CA LEU A 316 -13.93 20.63 -18.24
C LEU A 316 -15.43 20.46 -18.50
N ARG A 317 -16.28 20.84 -17.54
CA ARG A 317 -17.74 20.83 -17.73
C ARG A 317 -18.19 21.81 -18.80
N ALA A 318 -17.57 23.01 -18.84
CA ALA A 318 -17.82 23.98 -19.89
C ALA A 318 -17.42 23.44 -21.28
N CYS A 319 -16.32 22.70 -21.38
CA CYS A 319 -15.89 22.01 -22.60
C CYS A 319 -17.00 21.07 -23.12
N LEU A 320 -17.60 20.22 -22.25
CA LEU A 320 -18.69 19.31 -22.66
C LEU A 320 -19.92 20.01 -23.25
N SER A 321 -20.17 21.27 -22.89
CA SER A 321 -21.35 22.02 -23.33
C SER A 321 -21.12 22.88 -24.54
N ALA A 322 -19.92 23.40 -24.75
CA ALA A 322 -19.61 24.46 -25.72
C ALA A 322 -18.71 24.03 -26.89
N GLU A 323 -18.04 22.88 -26.76
CA GLU A 323 -17.03 22.43 -27.74
C GLU A 323 -17.68 21.67 -28.91
N SER A 324 -17.07 21.77 -30.07
CA SER A 324 -17.48 21.09 -31.31
C SER A 324 -16.45 20.07 -31.81
N ASP A 325 -15.20 20.12 -31.35
CA ASP A 325 -14.17 19.14 -31.69
C ASP A 325 -14.42 17.82 -30.91
N PRO A 326 -14.72 16.69 -31.62
CA PRO A 326 -15.05 15.42 -30.96
C PRO A 326 -13.91 14.84 -30.12
N ASP A 327 -12.65 15.09 -30.45
CA ASP A 327 -11.49 14.56 -29.70
C ASP A 327 -11.28 15.38 -28.43
N ARG A 328 -11.47 16.70 -28.51
CA ARG A 328 -11.45 17.57 -27.33
C ARG A 328 -12.59 17.23 -26.36
N LEU A 329 -13.79 17.02 -26.87
CA LEU A 329 -14.93 16.54 -26.05
C LEU A 329 -14.62 15.21 -25.39
N GLY A 330 -14.07 14.26 -26.15
CA GLY A 330 -13.66 12.94 -25.64
C GLY A 330 -12.63 13.05 -24.54
N GLY A 331 -11.60 13.88 -24.75
CA GLY A 331 -10.56 14.14 -23.74
C GLY A 331 -11.11 14.79 -22.47
N CYS A 332 -12.02 15.78 -22.60
CA CYS A 332 -12.69 16.42 -21.47
C CYS A 332 -13.52 15.41 -20.65
N ALA A 333 -14.26 14.53 -21.33
CA ALA A 333 -15.05 13.49 -20.69
C ALA A 333 -14.15 12.50 -19.93
N LEU A 334 -13.06 12.04 -20.55
CA LEU A 334 -12.08 11.13 -19.91
C LEU A 334 -11.41 11.76 -18.69
N ALA A 335 -11.01 13.05 -18.79
CA ALA A 335 -10.42 13.76 -17.65
C ALA A 335 -11.39 13.87 -16.47
N LEU A 336 -12.68 14.16 -16.73
CA LEU A 336 -13.73 14.18 -15.71
C LEU A 336 -13.97 12.79 -15.10
N GLY A 337 -13.92 11.73 -15.91
CA GLY A 337 -14.00 10.35 -15.46
C GLY A 337 -12.87 10.01 -14.49
N GLN A 338 -11.62 10.31 -14.86
CA GLN A 338 -10.43 10.08 -14.03
C GLN A 338 -10.44 10.92 -12.75
N SER A 339 -10.97 12.14 -12.81
CA SER A 339 -11.15 13.01 -11.63
C SER A 339 -12.29 12.54 -10.72
N ARG A 340 -13.07 11.52 -11.10
CA ARG A 340 -14.25 11.00 -10.39
C ARG A 340 -15.30 12.08 -10.07
N ASP A 341 -15.48 13.02 -10.97
CA ASP A 341 -16.45 14.11 -10.81
C ASP A 341 -17.88 13.63 -11.10
N LEU A 342 -18.54 13.03 -10.14
CA LEU A 342 -19.90 12.48 -10.26
C LEU A 342 -20.91 13.48 -10.84
N ALA A 343 -20.75 14.78 -10.55
CA ALA A 343 -21.66 15.81 -11.05
C ALA A 343 -21.62 15.96 -12.58
N SER A 344 -20.56 15.49 -13.24
CA SER A 344 -20.43 15.54 -14.70
C SER A 344 -21.14 14.39 -15.43
N ALA A 345 -21.61 13.36 -14.70
CA ALA A 345 -22.26 12.19 -15.32
C ALA A 345 -23.43 12.58 -16.24
N VAL A 346 -24.30 13.50 -15.78
CA VAL A 346 -25.45 13.98 -16.56
C VAL A 346 -24.99 14.73 -17.83
N ALA A 347 -23.97 15.57 -17.72
CA ALA A 347 -23.46 16.32 -18.86
C ALA A 347 -22.82 15.40 -19.93
N ILE A 348 -22.11 14.35 -19.49
CA ILE A 348 -21.53 13.31 -20.39
C ILE A 348 -22.63 12.53 -21.09
N GLN A 349 -23.67 12.09 -20.37
CA GLN A 349 -24.83 11.39 -20.94
C GLN A 349 -25.56 12.28 -21.96
N GLU A 350 -25.74 13.56 -21.66
CA GLU A 350 -26.41 14.50 -22.56
C GLU A 350 -25.58 14.76 -23.85
N ALA A 351 -24.26 14.91 -23.70
CA ALA A 351 -23.36 15.05 -24.86
C ALA A 351 -23.35 13.78 -25.73
N LEU A 352 -23.40 12.59 -25.12
CA LEU A 352 -23.51 11.31 -25.81
C LEU A 352 -24.84 11.18 -26.56
N ARG A 353 -25.98 11.50 -25.92
CA ARG A 353 -27.32 11.42 -26.49
C ARG A 353 -27.49 12.37 -27.68
N ARG A 354 -26.85 13.56 -27.64
CA ARG A 354 -26.87 14.53 -28.78
C ARG A 354 -25.94 14.09 -29.91
N GLY A 355 -25.18 13.03 -29.78
CA GLY A 355 -24.18 12.60 -30.74
C GLY A 355 -22.96 13.51 -30.84
N ALA A 356 -22.82 14.49 -29.96
CA ALA A 356 -21.65 15.34 -29.91
C ALA A 356 -20.40 14.62 -29.39
N LEU A 357 -20.58 13.77 -28.38
CA LEU A 357 -19.53 12.94 -27.77
C LEU A 357 -19.56 11.52 -28.35
N ARG A 358 -18.40 11.03 -28.82
CA ARG A 358 -18.27 9.66 -29.32
C ARG A 358 -18.54 8.63 -28.22
N PRO A 359 -19.13 7.43 -28.55
CA PRO A 359 -19.48 6.43 -27.55
C PRO A 359 -18.28 5.95 -26.70
N LEU A 360 -17.15 5.65 -27.34
CA LEU A 360 -16.01 5.05 -26.64
C LEU A 360 -15.49 5.89 -25.45
N PRO A 361 -15.10 7.17 -25.62
CA PRO A 361 -14.68 8.01 -24.50
C PRO A 361 -15.80 8.25 -23.48
N ALA A 362 -17.06 8.34 -23.91
CA ALA A 362 -18.19 8.49 -23.01
C ALA A 362 -18.36 7.27 -22.09
N LEU A 363 -18.37 6.05 -22.64
CA LEU A 363 -18.51 4.81 -21.89
C LEU A 363 -17.37 4.60 -20.90
N LEU A 364 -16.12 4.92 -21.32
CA LEU A 364 -14.96 4.85 -20.43
C LEU A 364 -15.09 5.85 -19.27
N ALA A 365 -15.47 7.08 -19.55
CA ALA A 365 -15.66 8.11 -18.53
C ALA A 365 -16.79 7.72 -17.54
N LEU A 366 -17.94 7.28 -18.03
CA LEU A 366 -19.07 6.84 -17.19
C LEU A 366 -18.70 5.64 -16.32
N SER A 367 -17.90 4.70 -16.83
CA SER A 367 -17.41 3.55 -16.05
C SER A 367 -16.50 3.98 -14.88
N GLN A 368 -15.66 4.99 -15.10
CA GLN A 368 -14.74 5.53 -14.08
C GLN A 368 -15.48 6.34 -13.01
N LEU A 369 -16.51 7.07 -13.40
CA LEU A 369 -17.37 7.82 -12.50
C LEU A 369 -18.17 6.93 -11.55
N ARG A 370 -18.50 5.70 -11.95
CA ARG A 370 -19.35 4.77 -11.19
C ARG A 370 -20.67 5.41 -10.74
N ALA A 371 -21.29 6.22 -11.58
CA ALA A 371 -22.59 6.84 -11.33
C ALA A 371 -23.72 5.89 -11.73
N PRO A 372 -24.49 5.27 -10.81
CA PRO A 372 -25.50 4.25 -11.18
C PRO A 372 -26.59 4.76 -12.12
N ASP A 373 -26.92 6.05 -12.05
CA ASP A 373 -27.89 6.69 -12.93
C ASP A 373 -27.44 6.75 -14.41
N SER A 374 -26.17 6.45 -14.69
CA SER A 374 -25.62 6.36 -16.04
C SER A 374 -25.88 5.01 -16.71
N LEU A 375 -26.35 4.01 -15.96
CA LEU A 375 -26.53 2.66 -16.49
C LEU A 375 -27.43 2.60 -17.73
N PRO A 376 -28.59 3.25 -17.80
CA PRO A 376 -29.43 3.20 -19.02
C PRO A 376 -28.70 3.67 -20.29
N ALA A 377 -27.93 4.75 -20.21
CA ALA A 377 -27.19 5.27 -21.36
C ALA A 377 -26.05 4.33 -21.80
N VAL A 378 -25.48 3.54 -20.89
CA VAL A 378 -24.46 2.52 -21.19
C VAL A 378 -25.08 1.29 -21.84
N LEU A 379 -26.26 0.85 -21.37
CA LEU A 379 -26.95 -0.34 -21.86
C LEU A 379 -27.37 -0.26 -23.33
N GLU A 380 -27.61 0.96 -23.85
CA GLU A 380 -27.94 1.19 -25.27
C GLU A 380 -26.84 0.69 -26.21
N TYR A 381 -25.60 0.66 -25.76
CA TYR A 381 -24.42 0.26 -26.55
C TYR A 381 -24.01 -1.21 -26.41
N LEU A 382 -24.73 -2.03 -25.63
CA LEU A 382 -24.43 -3.46 -25.49
C LEU A 382 -24.60 -4.26 -26.80
N ALA A 383 -25.45 -3.80 -27.71
CA ALA A 383 -25.71 -4.41 -29.02
C ALA A 383 -25.20 -3.56 -30.20
N ASP A 384 -24.25 -2.63 -29.97
CA ASP A 384 -23.66 -1.79 -31.01
C ASP A 384 -22.99 -2.63 -32.09
N SER A 385 -22.91 -2.09 -33.31
CA SER A 385 -22.23 -2.77 -34.43
C SER A 385 -20.72 -2.91 -34.23
N ASP A 386 -20.09 -1.94 -33.54
CA ASP A 386 -18.66 -1.96 -33.24
C ASP A 386 -18.32 -2.84 -32.04
N VAL A 387 -17.42 -3.81 -32.26
CA VAL A 387 -16.97 -4.77 -31.22
C VAL A 387 -16.34 -4.08 -30.03
N LEU A 388 -15.54 -3.01 -30.26
CA LEU A 388 -14.86 -2.28 -29.20
C LEU A 388 -15.85 -1.48 -28.34
N ILE A 389 -16.87 -0.88 -28.98
CA ILE A 389 -17.95 -0.19 -28.27
C ILE A 389 -18.74 -1.19 -27.41
N ARG A 390 -19.18 -2.35 -28.00
CA ARG A 390 -19.86 -3.39 -27.23
C ARG A 390 -19.06 -3.86 -26.00
N ARG A 391 -17.75 -4.14 -26.22
CA ARG A 391 -16.86 -4.57 -25.14
C ARG A 391 -16.76 -3.51 -24.03
N THR A 392 -16.59 -2.25 -24.43
CA THR A 392 -16.49 -1.13 -23.48
C THR A 392 -17.79 -0.90 -22.75
N ALA A 393 -18.93 -1.04 -23.41
CA ALA A 393 -20.26 -0.97 -22.80
C ALA A 393 -20.47 -2.09 -21.74
N ARG A 394 -20.04 -3.33 -22.01
CA ARG A 394 -20.08 -4.42 -21.03
C ARG A 394 -19.21 -4.11 -19.81
N LEU A 395 -17.99 -3.62 -19.99
CA LEU A 395 -17.11 -3.24 -18.88
C LEU A 395 -17.71 -2.08 -18.06
N ALA A 396 -18.28 -1.08 -18.74
CA ALA A 396 -18.96 0.04 -18.08
C ALA A 396 -20.20 -0.42 -17.31
N ALA A 397 -21.05 -1.26 -17.90
CA ALA A 397 -22.22 -1.85 -17.23
C ALA A 397 -21.81 -2.65 -15.98
N LYS A 398 -20.73 -3.45 -16.08
CA LYS A 398 -20.17 -4.20 -14.96
C LYS A 398 -19.70 -3.30 -13.81
N ALA A 399 -19.17 -2.13 -14.12
CA ALA A 399 -18.72 -1.16 -13.11
C ALA A 399 -19.88 -0.44 -12.41
N LEU A 400 -21.07 -0.41 -13.04
CA LEU A 400 -22.26 0.32 -12.56
C LEU A 400 -23.29 -0.59 -11.87
N LEU A 401 -23.28 -1.90 -12.17
CA LEU A 401 -24.18 -2.88 -11.56
C LEU A 401 -23.64 -3.36 -10.22
N ASP A 402 -24.54 -3.55 -9.25
CA ASP A 402 -24.26 -4.15 -7.95
C ASP A 402 -25.36 -5.16 -7.62
N PRO A 403 -25.06 -6.48 -7.52
CA PRO A 403 -26.08 -7.48 -7.24
C PRO A 403 -26.77 -7.31 -5.88
N ASN A 404 -26.16 -6.58 -4.95
CA ASN A 404 -26.78 -6.26 -3.65
C ASN A 404 -27.81 -5.12 -3.75
N HIS A 405 -27.81 -4.38 -4.86
CA HIS A 405 -28.80 -3.34 -5.18
C HIS A 405 -29.46 -3.69 -6.52
N PRO A 406 -30.46 -4.62 -6.51
CA PRO A 406 -31.04 -5.13 -7.74
C PRO A 406 -31.55 -4.04 -8.68
N ASP A 407 -31.07 -4.04 -9.92
CA ASP A 407 -31.56 -3.16 -10.97
C ASP A 407 -32.18 -3.93 -12.14
N GLY A 408 -33.49 -4.13 -12.04
CA GLY A 408 -34.23 -4.84 -13.08
C GLY A 408 -34.26 -4.13 -14.45
N ARG A 409 -33.98 -2.81 -14.52
CA ARG A 409 -33.98 -2.06 -15.80
C ARG A 409 -32.94 -2.62 -16.76
N ALA A 410 -31.85 -3.21 -16.24
CA ALA A 410 -30.77 -3.76 -17.05
C ALA A 410 -31.10 -5.10 -17.71
N VAL A 411 -32.08 -5.86 -17.22
CA VAL A 411 -32.32 -7.23 -17.69
C VAL A 411 -32.66 -7.26 -19.18
N GLU A 412 -33.66 -6.50 -19.62
CA GLU A 412 -34.15 -6.53 -21.00
C GLU A 412 -33.07 -6.06 -22.02
N PRO A 413 -32.34 -4.97 -21.80
CA PRO A 413 -31.23 -4.59 -22.69
C PRO A 413 -30.14 -5.65 -22.80
N ILE A 414 -29.79 -6.33 -21.68
CA ILE A 414 -28.76 -7.38 -21.68
C ILE A 414 -29.32 -8.64 -22.44
N GLU A 415 -30.57 -9.02 -22.22
CA GLU A 415 -31.24 -10.13 -22.96
C GLU A 415 -31.29 -9.83 -24.48
N HIS A 416 -31.57 -8.59 -24.86
CA HIS A 416 -31.52 -8.15 -26.25
C HIS A 416 -30.08 -8.29 -26.82
N ALA A 417 -29.08 -7.83 -26.10
CA ALA A 417 -27.67 -8.01 -26.50
C ALA A 417 -27.30 -9.49 -26.61
N LEU A 418 -27.74 -10.33 -25.66
CA LEU A 418 -27.52 -11.78 -25.65
C LEU A 418 -28.16 -12.45 -26.89
N SER A 419 -29.36 -12.02 -27.31
CA SER A 419 -30.03 -12.56 -28.49
C SER A 419 -29.33 -12.19 -29.82
N LYS A 420 -28.61 -11.07 -29.84
CA LYS A 420 -27.82 -10.60 -30.98
C LYS A 420 -26.36 -11.00 -30.92
N ALA A 421 -25.88 -11.44 -29.77
CA ALA A 421 -24.50 -11.86 -29.59
C ALA A 421 -24.19 -13.01 -30.57
N GLY A 422 -23.03 -12.92 -31.19
CA GLY A 422 -22.53 -13.98 -32.05
C GLY A 422 -22.17 -15.24 -31.25
N ARG A 423 -21.45 -16.18 -31.87
CA ARG A 423 -20.92 -17.36 -31.18
C ARG A 423 -19.60 -17.08 -30.41
N GLU A 424 -19.26 -15.80 -30.23
CA GLU A 424 -18.06 -15.46 -29.50
C GLU A 424 -18.25 -15.74 -28.03
N ARG A 425 -17.49 -16.73 -27.52
CA ARG A 425 -17.60 -17.26 -26.17
C ARG A 425 -17.40 -16.18 -25.08
N ALA A 426 -16.41 -15.30 -25.26
CA ALA A 426 -16.10 -14.24 -24.30
C ALA A 426 -17.26 -13.26 -24.16
N GLU A 427 -17.90 -12.89 -25.29
CA GLU A 427 -19.06 -11.99 -25.27
C GLU A 427 -20.27 -12.60 -24.56
N LEU A 428 -20.57 -13.88 -24.84
CA LEU A 428 -21.64 -14.59 -24.15
C LEU A 428 -21.40 -14.70 -22.66
N SER A 429 -20.16 -15.05 -22.23
CA SER A 429 -19.80 -15.15 -20.83
C SER A 429 -19.97 -13.82 -20.10
N ASP A 430 -19.50 -12.72 -20.69
CA ASP A 430 -19.65 -11.37 -20.11
C ASP A 430 -21.13 -10.99 -19.93
N LEU A 431 -21.99 -11.30 -20.91
CA LEU A 431 -23.42 -10.99 -20.84
C LEU A 431 -24.14 -11.84 -19.78
N LEU A 432 -23.77 -13.12 -19.64
CA LEU A 432 -24.30 -13.98 -18.57
C LEU A 432 -23.89 -13.43 -17.18
N ASP A 433 -22.64 -13.01 -17.03
CA ASP A 433 -22.17 -12.39 -15.78
C ASP A 433 -22.93 -11.09 -15.47
N LEU A 434 -23.16 -10.25 -16.50
CA LEU A 434 -23.94 -9.02 -16.33
C LEU A 434 -25.38 -9.30 -15.90
N LEU A 435 -26.05 -10.34 -16.46
CA LEU A 435 -27.37 -10.76 -16.00
C LEU A 435 -27.37 -11.12 -14.51
N GLY A 436 -26.35 -11.84 -14.05
CA GLY A 436 -26.18 -12.15 -12.62
C GLY A 436 -26.02 -10.89 -11.77
N GLN A 437 -25.21 -9.96 -12.24
CA GLN A 437 -24.93 -8.70 -11.53
C GLN A 437 -26.13 -7.76 -11.45
N THR A 438 -27.18 -7.95 -12.26
CA THR A 438 -28.43 -7.21 -12.09
C THR A 438 -29.11 -7.46 -10.74
N GLY A 439 -28.80 -8.57 -10.04
CA GLY A 439 -29.48 -9.00 -8.81
C GLY A 439 -30.99 -9.24 -8.99
N ALA A 440 -31.49 -9.17 -10.21
CA ALA A 440 -32.93 -9.23 -10.49
C ALA A 440 -33.37 -10.68 -10.75
N PRO A 441 -34.24 -11.30 -9.93
CA PRO A 441 -34.64 -12.73 -10.06
C PRO A 441 -35.18 -13.10 -11.44
N ARG A 442 -35.83 -12.16 -12.13
CA ARG A 442 -36.37 -12.41 -13.47
C ARG A 442 -35.33 -12.78 -14.52
N ALA A 443 -34.03 -12.41 -14.33
CA ALA A 443 -32.93 -12.77 -15.22
C ALA A 443 -32.64 -14.29 -15.24
N ALA A 444 -33.10 -15.04 -14.23
CA ALA A 444 -32.88 -16.48 -14.13
C ALA A 444 -33.40 -17.23 -15.37
N ARG A 445 -34.53 -16.79 -15.95
CA ARG A 445 -35.12 -17.40 -17.15
C ARG A 445 -34.12 -17.45 -18.33
N SER A 446 -33.34 -16.43 -18.52
CA SER A 446 -32.37 -16.32 -19.60
C SER A 446 -31.05 -17.03 -19.29
N LEU A 447 -30.74 -17.28 -18.01
CA LEU A 447 -29.55 -18.00 -17.59
C LEU A 447 -29.71 -19.53 -17.59
N LEU A 448 -30.92 -20.03 -17.24
CA LEU A 448 -31.19 -21.49 -17.12
C LEU A 448 -30.85 -22.32 -18.36
N PRO A 449 -31.11 -21.86 -19.60
CA PRO A 449 -30.74 -22.65 -20.81
C PRO A 449 -29.23 -22.87 -20.92
N PHE A 450 -28.41 -21.89 -20.45
CA PHE A 450 -26.96 -22.00 -20.48
C PHE A 450 -26.41 -22.81 -19.30
N ALA A 451 -27.13 -22.92 -18.21
CA ALA A 451 -26.77 -23.76 -17.07
C ALA A 451 -27.06 -25.26 -17.26
N ALA A 452 -27.83 -25.62 -18.30
CA ALA A 452 -28.25 -26.99 -18.56
C ALA A 452 -27.05 -27.92 -18.88
N PRO A 453 -27.12 -29.21 -18.45
CA PRO A 453 -26.09 -30.21 -18.77
C PRO A 453 -25.91 -30.36 -20.28
N GLY A 454 -24.68 -30.67 -20.73
CA GLY A 454 -24.35 -30.89 -22.13
C GLY A 454 -24.01 -29.65 -22.95
N GLY A 455 -24.22 -28.46 -22.41
CA GLY A 455 -23.76 -27.19 -22.99
C GLY A 455 -22.24 -26.99 -22.82
N GLU A 456 -21.74 -25.86 -23.36
CA GLU A 456 -20.32 -25.50 -23.23
C GLU A 456 -19.93 -25.24 -21.75
N VAL A 457 -18.81 -25.84 -21.31
CA VAL A 457 -18.34 -25.79 -19.90
C VAL A 457 -18.22 -24.36 -19.37
N ALA A 458 -17.62 -23.45 -20.16
CA ALA A 458 -17.45 -22.06 -19.72
C ALA A 458 -18.79 -21.36 -19.51
N LEU A 459 -19.72 -21.48 -20.46
CA LEU A 459 -21.04 -20.85 -20.36
C LEU A 459 -21.87 -21.45 -19.20
N ARG A 460 -21.81 -22.78 -18.98
CA ARG A 460 -22.45 -23.40 -17.81
C ARG A 460 -21.92 -22.83 -16.51
N SER A 461 -20.59 -22.70 -16.40
CA SER A 461 -19.94 -22.15 -15.21
C SER A 461 -20.37 -20.70 -14.93
N HIS A 462 -20.37 -19.84 -15.97
CA HIS A 462 -20.81 -18.44 -15.84
C HIS A 462 -22.29 -18.35 -15.51
N ALA A 463 -23.14 -19.13 -16.16
CA ALA A 463 -24.59 -19.14 -15.91
C ALA A 463 -24.92 -19.56 -14.46
N LEU A 464 -24.29 -20.66 -13.95
CA LEU A 464 -24.48 -21.08 -12.55
C LEU A 464 -23.99 -20.05 -11.56
N SER A 465 -22.81 -19.42 -11.80
CA SER A 465 -22.32 -18.32 -11.00
C SER A 465 -23.30 -17.15 -10.97
N ALA A 466 -23.84 -16.78 -12.14
CA ALA A 466 -24.81 -15.70 -12.29
C ALA A 466 -26.12 -15.97 -11.54
N LEU A 467 -26.64 -17.20 -11.61
CA LEU A 467 -27.82 -17.63 -10.84
C LEU A 467 -27.63 -17.46 -9.33
N GLY A 468 -26.42 -17.67 -8.82
CA GLY A 468 -26.07 -17.45 -7.42
C GLY A 468 -26.13 -15.97 -7.00
N PHE A 469 -25.84 -15.05 -7.90
CA PHE A 469 -25.93 -13.60 -7.64
C PHE A 469 -27.38 -13.09 -7.63
N LEU A 470 -28.31 -13.79 -8.28
CA LEU A 470 -29.71 -13.36 -8.28
C LEU A 470 -30.40 -13.56 -6.92
N GLY A 471 -29.83 -14.36 -6.02
CA GLY A 471 -30.37 -14.59 -4.68
C GLY A 471 -31.71 -15.34 -4.62
N ASP A 472 -32.16 -15.95 -5.72
CA ASP A 472 -33.46 -16.60 -5.80
C ASP A 472 -33.39 -18.07 -5.38
N ALA A 473 -34.12 -18.40 -4.32
CA ALA A 473 -34.23 -19.76 -3.79
C ALA A 473 -34.79 -20.78 -4.79
N GLY A 474 -35.56 -20.33 -5.79
CA GLY A 474 -36.12 -21.17 -6.86
C GLY A 474 -35.06 -21.82 -7.76
N GLN A 475 -33.82 -21.31 -7.73
CA GLN A 475 -32.70 -21.79 -8.54
C GLN A 475 -31.99 -23.02 -7.93
N TRP A 476 -32.36 -23.42 -6.70
CA TRP A 476 -31.79 -24.58 -6.02
C TRP A 476 -31.66 -25.84 -6.90
N PRO A 477 -32.69 -26.28 -7.66
CA PRO A 477 -32.56 -27.49 -8.45
C PRO A 477 -31.46 -27.44 -9.51
N ALA A 478 -31.32 -26.32 -10.20
CA ALA A 478 -30.29 -26.11 -11.23
C ALA A 478 -28.88 -26.10 -10.60
N LEU A 479 -28.71 -25.41 -9.49
CA LEU A 479 -27.43 -25.33 -8.78
C LEU A 479 -27.07 -26.69 -8.16
N TRP A 480 -28.03 -27.40 -7.59
CA TRP A 480 -27.83 -28.74 -7.04
C TRP A 480 -27.35 -29.72 -8.13
N SER A 481 -28.04 -29.72 -9.30
CA SER A 481 -27.59 -30.52 -10.44
C SER A 481 -26.19 -30.17 -10.93
N GLY A 482 -25.81 -28.91 -10.83
CA GLY A 482 -24.46 -28.46 -11.18
C GLY A 482 -23.33 -29.06 -10.31
N LEU A 483 -23.64 -29.55 -9.12
CA LEU A 483 -22.66 -30.27 -8.28
C LEU A 483 -22.28 -31.65 -8.85
N ASP A 484 -23.09 -32.20 -9.75
CA ASP A 484 -22.88 -33.51 -10.41
C ASP A 484 -22.23 -33.34 -11.80
N ASP A 485 -21.87 -32.11 -12.21
CA ASP A 485 -21.27 -31.89 -13.53
C ASP A 485 -19.88 -32.54 -13.65
N ASP A 486 -19.56 -33.05 -14.83
CA ASP A 486 -18.29 -33.68 -15.13
C ASP A 486 -17.11 -32.68 -14.96
N SER A 487 -17.35 -31.40 -15.24
CA SER A 487 -16.33 -30.34 -15.13
C SER A 487 -16.17 -29.81 -13.71
N GLY A 488 -14.95 -29.84 -13.17
CA GLY A 488 -14.64 -29.28 -11.85
C GLY A 488 -14.93 -27.78 -11.73
N SER A 489 -14.78 -27.01 -12.81
CA SER A 489 -15.11 -25.57 -12.81
C SER A 489 -16.61 -25.31 -12.68
N VAL A 490 -17.43 -26.15 -13.29
CA VAL A 490 -18.90 -26.08 -13.20
C VAL A 490 -19.35 -26.48 -11.79
N ARG A 491 -18.80 -27.57 -11.24
CA ARG A 491 -19.08 -27.96 -9.83
C ARG A 491 -18.70 -26.85 -8.84
N LEU A 492 -17.55 -26.19 -9.02
CA LEU A 492 -17.12 -25.08 -8.18
C LEU A 492 -18.07 -23.87 -8.30
N ALA A 493 -18.50 -23.53 -9.52
CA ALA A 493 -19.46 -22.46 -9.76
C ALA A 493 -20.79 -22.73 -9.06
N ALA A 494 -21.31 -23.95 -9.17
CA ALA A 494 -22.54 -24.40 -8.52
C ALA A 494 -22.42 -24.33 -6.97
N ALA A 495 -21.33 -24.86 -6.42
CA ALA A 495 -21.07 -24.82 -4.98
C ALA A 495 -20.96 -23.38 -4.45
N SER A 496 -20.24 -22.52 -5.18
CA SER A 496 -20.08 -21.09 -4.83
C SER A 496 -21.42 -20.36 -4.90
N ALA A 497 -22.25 -20.66 -5.90
CA ALA A 497 -23.59 -20.10 -6.05
C ALA A 497 -24.51 -20.52 -4.91
N LEU A 498 -24.51 -21.80 -4.55
CA LEU A 498 -25.27 -22.33 -3.39
C LEU A 498 -24.82 -21.67 -2.08
N GLY A 499 -23.50 -21.44 -1.93
CA GLY A 499 -22.93 -20.75 -0.76
C GLY A 499 -23.34 -19.29 -0.62
N ARG A 500 -23.75 -18.63 -1.71
CA ARG A 500 -24.25 -17.24 -1.71
C ARG A 500 -25.75 -17.17 -1.41
N LEU A 501 -26.51 -18.21 -1.75
CA LEU A 501 -27.95 -18.23 -1.51
C LEU A 501 -28.23 -18.38 -0.01
N ASN A 502 -29.01 -17.46 0.56
CA ASN A 502 -29.51 -17.62 1.92
C ASN A 502 -30.72 -18.57 1.91
N LEU A 503 -30.47 -19.85 2.18
CA LEU A 503 -31.46 -20.92 2.05
C LEU A 503 -31.63 -21.68 3.38
N PRO A 504 -32.29 -21.10 4.39
CA PRO A 504 -32.53 -21.78 5.65
C PRO A 504 -33.33 -23.09 5.43
N GLY A 505 -32.97 -24.14 6.18
CA GLY A 505 -33.63 -25.45 6.07
C GLY A 505 -33.05 -26.33 4.92
N ARG A 506 -32.08 -25.89 4.14
CA ARG A 506 -31.43 -26.66 3.07
C ARG A 506 -30.06 -27.24 3.49
N ALA A 507 -29.65 -27.06 4.74
CA ALA A 507 -28.39 -27.59 5.24
C ALA A 507 -28.36 -29.13 5.32
N LEU A 508 -29.44 -29.78 5.71
CA LEU A 508 -29.47 -31.23 5.90
C LEU A 508 -29.14 -32.03 4.62
N PRO A 509 -29.72 -31.74 3.43
CA PRO A 509 -29.35 -32.43 2.19
C PRO A 509 -27.86 -32.29 1.84
N LEU A 510 -27.28 -31.11 2.07
CA LEU A 510 -25.85 -30.89 1.84
C LEU A 510 -24.96 -31.65 2.85
N LEU A 511 -25.39 -31.77 4.10
CA LEU A 511 -24.70 -32.55 5.13
C LEU A 511 -24.78 -34.04 4.82
N ASP A 512 -25.97 -34.56 4.38
CA ASP A 512 -26.13 -35.95 3.93
C ASP A 512 -25.14 -36.27 2.81
N ARG A 513 -25.00 -35.41 1.85
CA ARG A 513 -24.05 -35.56 0.74
C ARG A 513 -22.59 -35.43 1.23
N LEU A 514 -22.27 -34.50 2.12
CA LEU A 514 -20.92 -34.28 2.66
C LEU A 514 -20.43 -35.52 3.43
N GLU A 515 -21.28 -36.18 4.20
CA GLU A 515 -20.93 -37.38 4.98
C GLU A 515 -20.52 -38.57 4.09
N HIS A 516 -21.06 -38.64 2.86
CA HIS A 516 -20.82 -39.72 1.92
C HIS A 516 -19.90 -39.33 0.75
N SER A 517 -19.41 -38.07 0.73
CA SER A 517 -18.60 -37.51 -0.37
C SER A 517 -17.17 -37.98 -0.37
N SER A 518 -16.57 -37.97 -1.57
CA SER A 518 -15.13 -38.17 -1.75
C SER A 518 -14.32 -36.97 -1.17
N GLU A 519 -13.04 -37.20 -0.90
CA GLU A 519 -12.14 -36.15 -0.40
C GLU A 519 -12.06 -34.92 -1.33
N GLN A 520 -12.21 -35.14 -2.65
CA GLN A 520 -12.22 -34.07 -3.66
C GLN A 520 -13.48 -33.23 -3.68
N GLU A 521 -14.63 -33.80 -3.32
CA GLU A 521 -15.93 -33.10 -3.27
C GLU A 521 -16.15 -32.32 -1.98
N ARG A 522 -15.55 -32.77 -0.87
CA ARG A 522 -15.74 -32.18 0.48
C ARG A 522 -15.57 -30.66 0.51
N PRO A 523 -14.51 -30.05 -0.08
CA PRO A 523 -14.34 -28.60 -0.08
C PRO A 523 -15.49 -27.86 -0.77
N LEU A 524 -16.02 -28.41 -1.85
CA LEU A 524 -17.14 -27.82 -2.59
C LEU A 524 -18.43 -27.84 -1.77
N LEU A 525 -18.71 -28.94 -1.09
CA LEU A 525 -19.90 -29.08 -0.25
C LEU A 525 -19.83 -28.21 1.00
N VAL A 526 -18.63 -28.09 1.59
CA VAL A 526 -18.38 -27.15 2.71
C VAL A 526 -18.61 -25.70 2.26
N LEU A 527 -18.17 -25.34 1.04
CA LEU A 527 -18.43 -24.03 0.45
C LEU A 527 -19.94 -23.79 0.24
N ALA A 528 -20.65 -24.77 -0.30
CA ALA A 528 -22.09 -24.71 -0.53
C ALA A 528 -22.91 -24.57 0.77
N LEU A 529 -22.43 -25.16 1.87
CA LEU A 529 -23.07 -25.04 3.20
C LEU A 529 -23.06 -23.59 3.71
N GLY A 530 -22.08 -22.77 3.33
CA GLY A 530 -21.91 -21.41 3.84
C GLY A 530 -23.19 -20.58 3.78
N GLY A 531 -23.93 -20.64 2.69
CA GLY A 531 -25.18 -19.88 2.51
C GLY A 531 -26.39 -20.49 3.20
N THR A 532 -26.39 -21.78 3.50
CA THR A 532 -27.53 -22.47 4.12
C THR A 532 -27.56 -22.35 5.64
N LEU A 533 -26.44 -21.98 6.25
CA LEU A 533 -26.28 -21.89 7.71
C LEU A 533 -26.56 -20.52 8.27
N SER A 534 -26.65 -19.48 7.44
CA SER A 534 -27.05 -18.15 7.85
C SER A 534 -28.51 -18.19 8.34
N GLY A 535 -28.71 -17.95 9.63
CA GLY A 535 -30.05 -18.04 10.25
C GLY A 535 -30.50 -19.45 10.68
N GLU A 536 -29.69 -20.51 10.38
CA GLU A 536 -29.99 -21.89 10.77
C GLU A 536 -29.86 -22.09 12.28
N ARG A 537 -30.85 -22.67 12.91
CA ARG A 537 -30.91 -22.94 14.36
C ARG A 537 -31.16 -24.40 14.71
N ASP A 538 -31.28 -25.28 13.69
CA ASP A 538 -31.58 -26.68 13.95
C ASP A 538 -30.41 -27.34 14.68
N ARG A 539 -30.69 -27.82 15.88
CA ARG A 539 -29.74 -28.56 16.72
C ARG A 539 -29.15 -29.79 16.02
N LYS A 540 -29.94 -30.46 15.14
CA LYS A 540 -29.45 -31.60 14.35
C LYS A 540 -28.31 -31.18 13.39
N VAL A 541 -28.44 -30.00 12.78
CA VAL A 541 -27.42 -29.44 11.89
C VAL A 541 -26.13 -29.18 12.69
N VAL A 542 -26.24 -28.55 13.87
CA VAL A 542 -25.10 -28.33 14.78
C VAL A 542 -24.42 -29.63 15.17
N GLN A 543 -25.19 -30.66 15.59
CA GLN A 543 -24.64 -31.94 16.01
C GLN A 543 -23.91 -32.65 14.86
N ARG A 544 -24.44 -32.60 13.64
CA ARG A 544 -23.80 -33.18 12.45
C ARG A 544 -22.53 -32.49 12.07
N LEU A 545 -22.53 -31.14 12.02
CA LEU A 545 -21.32 -30.36 11.79
C LEU A 545 -20.24 -30.63 12.86
N ALA A 546 -20.65 -30.71 14.11
CA ALA A 546 -19.75 -31.06 15.21
C ALA A 546 -19.14 -32.47 15.06
N SER A 547 -19.92 -33.44 14.59
CA SER A 547 -19.45 -34.80 14.31
C SER A 547 -18.46 -34.84 13.14
N LEU A 548 -18.70 -34.05 12.09
CA LEU A 548 -17.79 -33.89 10.96
C LEU A 548 -16.48 -33.24 11.42
N LEU A 549 -16.56 -32.21 12.25
CA LEU A 549 -15.40 -31.47 12.79
C LEU A 549 -14.44 -32.36 13.58
N LEU A 550 -14.94 -33.41 14.27
CA LEU A 550 -14.10 -34.36 15.00
C LEU A 550 -13.18 -35.18 14.07
N ARG A 551 -13.57 -35.37 12.82
CA ARG A 551 -12.84 -36.13 11.80
C ARG A 551 -12.08 -35.24 10.82
N ALA A 552 -12.43 -33.96 10.74
CA ALA A 552 -11.85 -33.00 9.82
C ALA A 552 -10.41 -32.64 10.17
N ARG A 553 -9.60 -32.33 9.15
CA ARG A 553 -8.19 -31.96 9.28
C ARG A 553 -7.94 -30.64 8.54
N ASP A 554 -6.87 -29.98 8.92
CA ASP A 554 -6.33 -28.79 8.24
C ASP A 554 -7.40 -27.76 7.83
N GLY A 555 -7.43 -27.35 6.57
CA GLY A 555 -8.33 -26.33 6.06
C GLY A 555 -9.82 -26.66 6.15
N GLU A 556 -10.22 -27.93 6.04
CA GLU A 556 -11.61 -28.35 6.24
C GLU A 556 -12.04 -28.10 7.69
N ARG A 557 -11.16 -28.36 8.65
CA ARG A 557 -11.42 -28.11 10.07
C ARG A 557 -11.66 -26.62 10.32
N ASP A 558 -10.82 -25.74 9.76
CA ASP A 558 -10.99 -24.29 9.88
C ASP A 558 -12.33 -23.85 9.28
N ALA A 559 -12.70 -24.40 8.11
CA ALA A 559 -13.97 -24.08 7.45
C ALA A 559 -15.19 -24.49 8.28
N LEU A 560 -15.16 -25.69 8.87
CA LEU A 560 -16.26 -26.17 9.72
C LEU A 560 -16.38 -25.37 11.03
N ILE A 561 -15.26 -24.95 11.64
CA ILE A 561 -15.29 -24.05 12.80
C ILE A 561 -15.91 -22.69 12.40
N GLU A 562 -15.55 -22.16 11.24
CA GLU A 562 -16.12 -20.92 10.73
C GLU A 562 -17.63 -21.05 10.46
N LEU A 563 -18.06 -22.15 9.85
CA LEU A 563 -19.49 -22.42 9.59
C LEU A 563 -20.29 -22.49 10.89
N LEU A 564 -19.80 -23.25 11.90
CA LEU A 564 -20.42 -23.30 13.22
C LEU A 564 -20.45 -21.92 13.89
N GLY A 565 -19.38 -21.13 13.74
CA GLY A 565 -19.28 -19.78 14.29
C GLY A 565 -20.25 -18.77 13.67
N ARG A 566 -20.73 -19.02 12.46
CA ARG A 566 -21.76 -18.19 11.80
C ARG A 566 -23.18 -18.52 12.22
N MET A 567 -23.42 -19.69 12.81
CA MET A 567 -24.76 -20.12 13.17
C MET A 567 -25.27 -19.33 14.39
N PRO A 568 -26.47 -18.79 14.36
CA PRO A 568 -27.08 -18.10 15.52
C PRO A 568 -27.56 -19.07 16.61
N ALA A 569 -27.19 -20.35 16.51
CA ALA A 569 -27.54 -21.40 17.47
C ALA A 569 -26.60 -21.37 18.70
N PRO A 570 -27.10 -21.17 19.93
CA PRO A 570 -26.27 -21.17 21.12
C PRO A 570 -25.42 -22.45 21.30
N GLU A 571 -25.98 -23.60 20.91
CA GLU A 571 -25.30 -24.90 20.98
C GLU A 571 -24.04 -24.96 20.12
N ALA A 572 -24.00 -24.22 18.99
CA ALA A 572 -22.82 -24.16 18.14
C ALA A 572 -21.65 -23.47 18.87
N ILE A 573 -21.91 -22.36 19.56
CA ILE A 573 -20.91 -21.63 20.33
C ILE A 573 -20.47 -22.41 21.58
N GLU A 574 -21.40 -23.08 22.26
CA GLU A 574 -21.03 -23.95 23.40
C GLU A 574 -20.14 -25.13 22.97
N TYR A 575 -20.42 -25.72 21.79
CA TYR A 575 -19.56 -26.75 21.21
C TYR A 575 -18.16 -26.18 20.90
N LEU A 576 -18.07 -25.05 20.20
CA LEU A 576 -16.81 -24.43 19.86
C LEU A 576 -16.02 -24.01 21.13
N ALA A 577 -16.68 -23.51 22.17
CA ALA A 577 -16.06 -23.19 23.43
C ALA A 577 -15.49 -24.44 24.14
N SER A 578 -16.20 -25.56 24.05
CA SER A 578 -15.73 -26.83 24.59
C SER A 578 -14.53 -27.36 23.79
N LEU A 579 -14.57 -27.28 22.48
CA LEU A 579 -13.45 -27.59 21.61
C LEU A 579 -12.22 -26.74 21.93
N ALA A 580 -12.37 -25.41 22.04
CA ALA A 580 -11.28 -24.49 22.33
C ALA A 580 -10.59 -24.77 23.68
N ARG A 581 -11.35 -25.26 24.68
CA ARG A 581 -10.79 -25.64 26.00
C ARG A 581 -9.90 -26.87 25.96
N VAL A 582 -10.21 -27.83 25.08
CA VAL A 582 -9.50 -29.13 25.04
C VAL A 582 -8.51 -29.21 23.88
N SER A 583 -8.62 -28.36 22.88
CA SER A 583 -7.76 -28.39 21.69
C SER A 583 -6.35 -27.92 22.04
N SER A 584 -5.37 -28.75 21.71
CA SER A 584 -3.94 -28.40 21.73
C SER A 584 -3.58 -27.46 20.53
N PHE A 585 -4.39 -27.40 19.48
CA PHE A 585 -4.14 -26.60 18.30
C PHE A 585 -4.51 -25.13 18.52
N ALA A 586 -3.51 -24.24 18.42
CA ALA A 586 -3.73 -22.80 18.52
C ALA A 586 -4.69 -22.26 17.43
N ALA A 587 -4.67 -22.86 16.24
CA ALA A 587 -5.56 -22.49 15.14
C ALA A 587 -7.05 -22.65 15.51
N ASP A 588 -7.43 -23.74 16.16
CA ASP A 588 -8.83 -23.96 16.59
C ASP A 588 -9.27 -22.87 17.59
N ARG A 589 -8.40 -22.54 18.54
CA ARG A 589 -8.67 -21.48 19.54
C ARG A 589 -8.72 -20.09 18.88
N ALA A 590 -7.85 -19.84 17.88
CA ALA A 590 -7.85 -18.59 17.13
C ALA A 590 -9.13 -18.42 16.31
N LYS A 591 -9.59 -19.48 15.63
CA LYS A 591 -10.87 -19.47 14.90
C LYS A 591 -12.07 -19.34 15.83
N PHE A 592 -12.04 -19.94 17.02
CA PHE A 592 -13.08 -19.70 18.03
C PHE A 592 -13.11 -18.23 18.47
N ALA A 593 -11.95 -17.63 18.76
CA ALA A 593 -11.87 -16.22 19.11
C ALA A 593 -12.45 -15.32 18.01
N GLU A 594 -12.17 -15.63 16.75
CA GLU A 594 -12.71 -14.93 15.58
C GLU A 594 -14.24 -15.08 15.47
N ALA A 595 -14.76 -16.30 15.64
CA ALA A 595 -16.17 -16.62 15.57
C ALA A 595 -17.00 -15.82 16.61
N LEU A 596 -16.44 -15.57 17.79
CA LEU A 596 -17.12 -14.82 18.85
C LEU A 596 -17.48 -13.39 18.45
N ALA A 597 -16.83 -12.80 17.44
CA ALA A 597 -17.19 -11.48 16.92
C ALA A 597 -18.64 -11.40 16.40
N ALA A 598 -19.21 -12.53 15.95
CA ALA A 598 -20.62 -12.62 15.52
C ALA A 598 -21.61 -12.80 16.69
N HIS A 599 -21.13 -12.98 17.92
CA HIS A 599 -21.95 -13.35 19.09
C HIS A 599 -21.72 -12.39 20.27
N PRO A 600 -22.31 -11.19 20.25
CA PRO A 600 -22.10 -10.18 21.31
C PRO A 600 -22.46 -10.67 22.71
N SER A 601 -23.45 -11.57 22.86
CA SER A 601 -23.82 -12.19 24.15
C SER A 601 -22.70 -13.02 24.79
N GLU A 602 -21.79 -13.54 23.96
CA GLU A 602 -20.70 -14.42 24.40
C GLU A 602 -19.36 -13.67 24.60
N ARG A 603 -19.40 -12.34 24.53
CA ARG A 603 -18.24 -11.44 24.65
C ARG A 603 -17.32 -11.76 25.83
N VAL A 604 -17.89 -12.15 26.97
CA VAL A 604 -17.12 -12.46 28.20
C VAL A 604 -16.10 -13.57 28.01
N ARG A 605 -16.26 -14.41 26.99
CA ARG A 605 -15.33 -15.50 26.67
C ARG A 605 -14.04 -14.98 26.00
N LEU A 606 -13.99 -13.74 25.51
CA LEU A 606 -12.81 -13.18 24.84
C LEU A 606 -11.71 -12.74 25.80
N ALA A 607 -12.05 -12.24 26.98
CA ALA A 607 -11.07 -11.73 27.92
C ALA A 607 -10.04 -12.81 28.39
N PRO A 608 -10.40 -14.06 28.66
CA PRO A 608 -9.44 -15.14 28.92
C PRO A 608 -8.53 -15.40 27.71
N LEU A 609 -9.04 -15.31 26.48
CA LEU A 609 -8.28 -15.59 25.26
C LEU A 609 -7.21 -14.53 24.97
N LEU A 610 -7.31 -13.32 25.54
CA LEU A 610 -6.23 -12.32 25.51
C LEU A 610 -4.96 -12.77 26.27
N ARG A 611 -5.02 -13.86 27.01
CA ARG A 611 -3.88 -14.43 27.75
C ARG A 611 -3.43 -15.79 27.21
N ASP A 612 -3.95 -16.20 26.04
CA ASP A 612 -3.56 -17.47 25.42
C ASP A 612 -2.05 -17.47 25.08
N PRO A 613 -1.35 -18.61 25.21
CA PRO A 613 0.05 -18.73 24.81
C PRO A 613 0.32 -18.29 23.37
N SER A 614 -0.61 -18.55 22.45
CA SER A 614 -0.48 -18.21 21.03
C SER A 614 -0.83 -16.74 20.75
N ALA A 615 0.07 -16.01 20.10
CA ALA A 615 -0.16 -14.64 19.67
C ALA A 615 -1.35 -14.53 18.69
N ALA A 616 -1.55 -15.52 17.82
CA ALA A 616 -2.68 -15.53 16.88
C ALA A 616 -4.04 -15.57 17.61
N VAL A 617 -4.14 -16.34 18.69
CA VAL A 617 -5.36 -16.39 19.52
C VAL A 617 -5.60 -15.05 20.21
N ARG A 618 -4.56 -14.47 20.80
CA ARG A 618 -4.65 -13.17 21.47
C ARG A 618 -5.02 -12.06 20.48
N ALA A 619 -4.43 -12.07 19.27
CA ALA A 619 -4.71 -11.08 18.23
C ALA A 619 -6.16 -11.15 17.73
N ASN A 620 -6.69 -12.36 17.48
CA ASN A 620 -8.09 -12.54 17.08
C ASN A 620 -9.04 -12.18 18.23
N ALA A 621 -8.72 -12.50 19.49
CA ALA A 621 -9.52 -12.08 20.63
C ALA A 621 -9.58 -10.55 20.77
N ALA A 622 -8.45 -9.86 20.60
CA ALA A 622 -8.40 -8.40 20.62
C ALA A 622 -9.19 -7.78 19.46
N TRP A 623 -9.09 -8.37 18.25
CA TRP A 623 -9.86 -7.93 17.10
C TRP A 623 -11.38 -8.12 17.29
N SER A 624 -11.80 -9.28 17.80
CA SER A 624 -13.21 -9.56 18.09
C SER A 624 -13.78 -8.57 19.12
N LEU A 625 -12.97 -8.16 20.12
CA LEU A 625 -13.34 -7.09 21.04
C LEU A 625 -13.40 -5.72 20.38
N ALA A 626 -12.72 -5.48 19.25
CA ALA A 626 -12.95 -4.27 18.48
C ALA A 626 -14.38 -4.22 17.92
N GLU A 627 -14.96 -5.36 17.55
CA GLU A 627 -16.34 -5.46 17.05
C GLU A 627 -17.38 -5.39 18.17
N ILE A 628 -17.23 -6.20 19.22
CA ILE A 628 -18.28 -6.42 20.22
C ILE A 628 -17.91 -5.99 21.64
N GLY A 629 -16.69 -5.45 21.88
CA GLY A 629 -16.20 -5.06 23.20
C GLY A 629 -16.93 -3.85 23.79
N THR A 630 -16.88 -3.71 25.10
CA THR A 630 -17.47 -2.62 25.90
C THR A 630 -16.46 -2.07 26.90
N ALA A 631 -16.82 -1.06 27.69
CA ALA A 631 -15.96 -0.49 28.74
C ALA A 631 -15.43 -1.55 29.72
N ALA A 632 -16.19 -2.60 29.97
CA ALA A 632 -15.79 -3.67 30.89
C ALA A 632 -14.53 -4.43 30.42
N ASP A 633 -14.23 -4.39 29.11
CA ASP A 633 -13.08 -5.09 28.52
C ASP A 633 -11.80 -4.24 28.51
N ARG A 634 -11.91 -2.92 28.78
CA ARG A 634 -10.76 -2.00 28.74
C ARG A 634 -9.56 -2.44 29.55
N PRO A 635 -9.68 -2.91 30.80
CA PRO A 635 -8.49 -3.30 31.58
C PRO A 635 -7.71 -4.44 30.95
N ALA A 636 -8.40 -5.43 30.36
CA ALA A 636 -7.76 -6.55 29.68
C ALA A 636 -7.09 -6.10 28.36
N LEU A 637 -7.71 -5.20 27.62
CA LEU A 637 -7.15 -4.63 26.39
C LEU A 637 -5.97 -3.69 26.67
N GLU A 638 -6.01 -2.89 27.75
CA GLU A 638 -4.89 -2.05 28.17
C GLU A 638 -3.67 -2.89 28.58
N GLN A 639 -3.88 -4.08 29.16
CA GLN A 639 -2.82 -5.05 29.40
C GLN A 639 -2.27 -5.58 28.06
N ALA A 640 -3.12 -5.88 27.09
CA ALA A 640 -2.75 -6.39 25.77
C ALA A 640 -1.98 -5.36 24.90
N LEU A 641 -2.05 -4.05 25.18
CA LEU A 641 -1.19 -3.04 24.54
C LEU A 641 0.31 -3.27 24.78
N ARG A 642 0.67 -3.98 25.85
CA ARG A 642 2.06 -4.31 26.21
C ARG A 642 2.54 -5.63 25.64
N ASP A 643 1.74 -6.27 24.79
CA ASP A 643 2.10 -7.56 24.18
C ASP A 643 3.31 -7.39 23.26
N GLN A 644 4.18 -8.40 23.26
CA GLN A 644 5.36 -8.42 22.40
C GLN A 644 4.96 -8.56 20.92
N ALA A 645 3.86 -9.26 20.62
CA ALA A 645 3.36 -9.41 19.27
C ALA A 645 2.68 -8.13 18.78
N PRO A 646 3.16 -7.51 17.69
CA PRO A 646 2.58 -6.28 17.13
C PRO A 646 1.10 -6.42 16.78
N SER A 647 0.69 -7.60 16.30
CA SER A 647 -0.71 -7.90 15.95
C SER A 647 -1.64 -7.82 17.16
N VAL A 648 -1.19 -8.28 18.33
CA VAL A 648 -1.97 -8.22 19.56
C VAL A 648 -2.11 -6.78 20.06
N ALA A 649 -0.98 -6.08 20.20
CA ALA A 649 -0.96 -4.69 20.67
C ALA A 649 -1.74 -3.76 19.73
N GLY A 650 -1.58 -3.93 18.40
CA GLY A 650 -2.28 -3.13 17.39
C GLY A 650 -3.79 -3.36 17.38
N ASN A 651 -4.24 -4.61 17.42
CA ASN A 651 -5.67 -4.92 17.50
C ASN A 651 -6.29 -4.48 18.85
N ALA A 652 -5.55 -4.58 19.95
CA ALA A 652 -5.99 -4.06 21.24
C ALA A 652 -6.18 -2.54 21.23
N LEU A 653 -5.27 -1.80 20.61
CA LEU A 653 -5.40 -0.35 20.43
C LEU A 653 -6.63 0.00 19.57
N THR A 654 -6.83 -0.72 18.47
CA THR A 654 -8.02 -0.56 17.62
C THR A 654 -9.31 -0.84 18.38
N ALA A 655 -9.32 -1.90 19.21
CA ALA A 655 -10.47 -2.24 20.06
C ALA A 655 -10.77 -1.13 21.07
N LEU A 656 -9.76 -0.62 21.76
CA LEU A 656 -9.89 0.48 22.73
C LEU A 656 -10.40 1.76 22.06
N ALA A 657 -9.92 2.09 20.86
CA ALA A 657 -10.39 3.24 20.10
C ALA A 657 -11.87 3.10 19.70
N ARG A 658 -12.30 1.91 19.26
CA ARG A 658 -13.71 1.65 18.92
C ARG A 658 -14.62 1.67 20.14
N ILE A 659 -14.18 1.13 21.26
CA ILE A 659 -14.93 1.21 22.53
C ILE A 659 -15.05 2.67 22.96
N ALA A 660 -13.95 3.44 22.91
CA ALA A 660 -13.97 4.85 23.22
C ALA A 660 -14.93 5.63 22.32
N LEU A 661 -14.93 5.36 21.01
CA LEU A 661 -15.86 6.00 20.06
C LEU A 661 -17.32 5.71 20.40
N ARG A 662 -17.67 4.43 20.69
CA ARG A 662 -19.05 4.03 21.02
C ARG A 662 -19.55 4.61 22.34
N GLU A 663 -18.66 4.79 23.30
CA GLU A 663 -19.00 5.24 24.66
C GLU A 663 -18.63 6.72 24.91
N HIS A 664 -18.30 7.48 23.85
CA HIS A 664 -17.86 8.89 23.95
C HIS A 664 -16.67 9.09 24.89
N GLY A 665 -15.83 8.07 25.02
CA GLY A 665 -14.61 8.07 25.82
C GLY A 665 -13.42 8.69 25.10
N LYS A 666 -12.24 8.67 25.76
CA LYS A 666 -10.98 9.19 25.23
C LYS A 666 -9.93 8.11 25.14
N ILE A 667 -9.05 8.22 24.10
CA ILE A 667 -7.96 7.29 23.83
C ILE A 667 -6.57 7.96 23.86
N ALA A 668 -6.49 9.29 23.81
CA ALA A 668 -5.22 10.02 23.67
C ALA A 668 -4.19 9.66 24.75
N ALA A 669 -4.64 9.41 25.99
CA ALA A 669 -3.77 9.02 27.09
C ALA A 669 -3.03 7.68 26.84
N LEU A 670 -3.63 6.79 26.06
CA LEU A 670 -3.05 5.49 25.67
C LEU A 670 -2.31 5.55 24.34
N ALA A 671 -2.88 6.25 23.35
CA ALA A 671 -2.35 6.31 21.99
C ALA A 671 -1.11 7.23 21.86
N CYS A 672 -1.08 8.39 22.55
CA CYS A 672 0.02 9.34 22.38
C CYS A 672 1.38 8.80 22.86
N PRO A 673 1.51 8.08 23.98
CA PRO A 673 2.79 7.44 24.34
C PRO A 673 3.28 6.44 23.30
N MET A 674 2.38 5.76 22.59
CA MET A 674 2.73 4.76 21.57
C MET A 674 3.29 5.37 20.29
N LEU A 675 3.22 6.71 20.09
CA LEU A 675 3.93 7.40 19.00
C LEU A 675 5.46 7.33 19.15
N GLY A 676 5.97 6.97 20.33
CA GLY A 676 7.38 6.67 20.57
C GLY A 676 7.77 5.19 20.42
N ASP A 677 6.84 4.30 20.05
CA ASP A 677 7.13 2.87 19.88
C ASP A 677 8.13 2.63 18.73
N SER A 678 9.02 1.67 18.89
CA SER A 678 9.99 1.31 17.85
C SER A 678 9.32 0.78 16.58
N ARG A 679 8.18 0.09 16.72
CA ARG A 679 7.43 -0.54 15.63
C ARG A 679 6.59 0.49 14.88
N ALA A 680 6.89 0.71 13.59
CA ALA A 680 6.21 1.69 12.74
C ALA A 680 4.70 1.45 12.65
N MET A 681 4.27 0.19 12.57
CA MET A 681 2.86 -0.17 12.51
C MET A 681 2.08 0.32 13.74
N LEU A 682 2.63 0.19 14.94
CA LEU A 682 1.95 0.66 16.16
C LEU A 682 1.89 2.18 16.23
N ARG A 683 2.93 2.89 15.77
CA ARG A 683 2.88 4.37 15.65
C ARG A 683 1.78 4.81 14.67
N ALA A 684 1.67 4.13 13.52
CA ALA A 684 0.62 4.41 12.54
C ALA A 684 -0.79 4.13 13.09
N LEU A 685 -0.98 3.00 13.77
CA LEU A 685 -2.26 2.65 14.40
C LEU A 685 -2.64 3.62 15.52
N SER A 686 -1.67 4.17 16.24
CA SER A 686 -1.92 5.20 17.25
C SER A 686 -2.48 6.48 16.64
N LEU A 687 -1.94 6.92 15.51
CA LEU A 687 -2.48 8.07 14.76
C LEU A 687 -3.88 7.79 14.19
N ARG A 688 -4.11 6.57 13.71
CA ARG A 688 -5.44 6.15 13.25
C ARG A 688 -6.45 6.06 14.39
N ALA A 689 -6.06 5.59 15.56
CA ALA A 689 -6.91 5.55 16.75
C ALA A 689 -7.31 6.97 17.19
N LEU A 690 -6.36 7.91 17.23
CA LEU A 690 -6.60 9.32 17.50
C LEU A 690 -7.55 9.97 16.47
N ARG A 691 -7.34 9.64 15.19
CA ARG A 691 -8.23 10.10 14.11
C ARG A 691 -9.66 9.60 14.30
N LEU A 692 -9.82 8.31 14.62
CA LEU A 692 -11.13 7.68 14.84
C LEU A 692 -11.91 8.35 15.98
N THR A 693 -11.23 8.76 17.06
CA THR A 693 -11.85 9.41 18.22
C THR A 693 -11.81 10.94 18.14
N ALA A 694 -11.37 11.51 17.02
CA ALA A 694 -11.19 12.95 16.79
C ALA A 694 -10.34 13.64 17.87
N GLU A 695 -9.30 12.94 18.38
CA GLU A 695 -8.40 13.44 19.41
C GLU A 695 -7.02 13.79 18.87
N ARG A 696 -6.28 14.59 19.64
CA ARG A 696 -4.91 15.03 19.35
C ARG A 696 -4.04 14.93 20.60
N CYS A 697 -2.75 14.66 20.41
CA CYS A 697 -1.80 14.66 21.49
C CYS A 697 -1.48 16.05 22.02
N GLN A 698 -1.16 16.15 23.32
CA GLN A 698 -0.59 17.37 23.89
C GLN A 698 0.87 17.50 23.41
N GLY A 699 1.21 18.68 22.87
CA GLY A 699 2.59 18.95 22.38
C GLY A 699 2.82 18.64 20.90
N GLY A 700 1.80 18.28 20.13
CA GLY A 700 1.87 18.17 18.64
C GLY A 700 2.79 17.06 18.14
N GLN A 701 2.83 15.92 18.82
CA GLN A 701 3.64 14.75 18.45
C GLN A 701 3.29 14.25 17.04
N GLU A 702 2.02 14.32 16.63
CA GLU A 702 1.55 13.99 15.29
C GLU A 702 2.14 14.88 14.20
N SER A 703 2.34 16.17 14.50
CA SER A 703 3.02 17.09 13.57
C SER A 703 4.51 16.75 13.43
N THR A 704 5.13 16.22 14.49
CA THR A 704 6.50 15.71 14.46
C THR A 704 6.56 14.40 13.68
N ALA A 705 5.57 13.51 13.85
CA ALA A 705 5.46 12.26 13.10
C ALA A 705 5.37 12.52 11.60
N LEU A 706 4.51 13.46 11.14
CA LEU A 706 4.40 13.82 9.73
C LEU A 706 5.74 14.31 9.16
N ARG A 707 6.48 15.13 9.89
CA ARG A 707 7.73 15.74 9.40
C ARG A 707 8.96 14.85 9.45
N ARG A 708 9.03 13.89 10.39
CA ARG A 708 10.30 13.26 10.78
C ARG A 708 10.26 11.74 10.87
N ASP A 709 9.09 11.10 10.81
CA ASP A 709 9.05 9.65 10.88
C ASP A 709 9.63 9.01 9.62
N ARG A 710 10.45 7.99 9.78
CA ARG A 710 11.07 7.26 8.67
C ARG A 710 10.03 6.45 7.88
N SER A 711 8.99 5.98 8.53
CA SER A 711 7.94 5.17 7.91
C SER A 711 6.94 6.03 7.14
N GLU A 712 6.78 5.77 5.88
CA GLU A 712 5.74 6.36 5.03
C GLU A 712 4.35 6.17 5.62
N LEU A 713 4.02 4.95 6.09
CA LEU A 713 2.74 4.63 6.69
C LEU A 713 2.42 5.50 7.91
N VAL A 714 3.43 5.83 8.72
CA VAL A 714 3.27 6.73 9.87
C VAL A 714 3.02 8.16 9.39
N ARG A 715 3.78 8.65 8.41
CA ARG A 715 3.59 9.99 7.86
C ARG A 715 2.21 10.15 7.20
N MET A 716 1.75 9.15 6.41
CA MET A 716 0.38 9.11 5.86
C MET A 716 -0.68 9.18 6.96
N SER A 717 -0.54 8.36 7.99
CA SER A 717 -1.51 8.34 9.09
C SER A 717 -1.52 9.66 9.87
N ALA A 718 -0.37 10.33 10.00
CA ALA A 718 -0.27 11.65 10.62
C ALA A 718 -0.90 12.74 9.74
N ALA A 719 -0.69 12.70 8.42
CA ALA A 719 -1.34 13.60 7.46
C ALA A 719 -2.86 13.49 7.54
N ALA A 720 -3.39 12.26 7.51
CA ALA A 720 -4.81 11.98 7.63
C ALA A 720 -5.41 12.52 8.95
N LEU A 721 -4.72 12.30 10.06
CA LEU A 721 -5.15 12.83 11.36
C LEU A 721 -5.18 14.36 11.37
N LEU A 722 -4.11 15.02 10.89
CA LEU A 722 -4.00 16.47 10.86
C LEU A 722 -5.01 17.12 9.94
N ARG A 723 -5.32 16.48 8.80
CA ARG A 723 -6.36 16.93 7.87
C ARG A 723 -7.76 16.85 8.49
N ASP A 724 -8.10 15.71 9.09
CA ASP A 724 -9.46 15.43 9.55
C ASP A 724 -9.74 16.05 10.93
N VAL A 725 -8.71 16.23 11.75
CA VAL A 725 -8.80 16.79 13.12
C VAL A 725 -7.93 18.06 13.24
N SER A 726 -8.05 18.96 12.26
CA SER A 726 -7.24 20.20 12.18
C SER A 726 -7.51 21.15 13.36
N ARG A 727 -6.42 21.75 13.89
CA ARG A 727 -6.47 22.81 14.92
C ARG A 727 -6.19 24.20 14.35
N GLY A 728 -6.36 24.41 13.05
CA GLY A 728 -6.30 25.72 12.41
C GLY A 728 -5.17 25.91 11.40
N LYS A 729 -4.79 27.18 11.15
CA LYS A 729 -3.85 27.56 10.07
C LYS A 729 -2.49 26.86 10.14
N ALA A 730 -1.99 26.55 11.32
CA ALA A 730 -0.69 25.89 11.47
C ALA A 730 -0.69 24.45 10.89
N ASP A 731 -1.77 23.70 11.10
CA ASP A 731 -1.91 22.36 10.54
C ASP A 731 -2.06 22.42 9.01
N ALA A 732 -2.87 23.37 8.50
CA ALA A 732 -3.04 23.59 7.06
C ALA A 732 -1.71 23.94 6.36
N LEU A 733 -0.88 24.79 6.96
CA LEU A 733 0.45 25.11 6.44
C LEU A 733 1.39 23.91 6.48
N LEU A 734 1.31 23.08 7.52
CA LEU A 734 2.12 21.88 7.64
C LEU A 734 1.72 20.84 6.59
N LEU A 735 0.43 20.63 6.37
CA LEU A 735 -0.08 19.72 5.33
C LEU A 735 0.32 20.21 3.94
N ALA A 736 0.18 21.50 3.65
CA ALA A 736 0.62 22.07 2.38
C ALA A 736 2.13 21.82 2.15
N ARG A 737 2.97 22.08 3.15
CA ARG A 737 4.41 21.79 3.07
C ARG A 737 4.70 20.31 2.87
N SER A 738 4.02 19.42 3.58
CA SER A 738 4.25 17.97 3.46
C SER A 738 3.76 17.46 2.10
N ARG A 739 2.63 17.95 1.59
CA ARG A 739 2.17 17.65 0.23
C ARG A 739 3.26 17.97 -0.81
N ASP A 740 3.92 19.12 -0.66
CA ASP A 740 4.85 19.63 -1.65
C ASP A 740 6.29 19.07 -1.49
N HIS A 741 6.64 18.51 -0.31
CA HIS A 741 8.03 18.19 0.04
C HIS A 741 8.24 16.77 0.55
N ASP A 742 7.19 15.97 0.82
CA ASP A 742 7.37 14.58 1.22
C ASP A 742 7.82 13.75 0.00
N PRO A 743 8.83 12.90 0.14
CA PRO A 743 9.31 12.06 -0.95
C PRO A 743 8.29 11.02 -1.42
N SER A 744 7.24 10.77 -0.65
CA SER A 744 6.18 9.81 -0.95
C SER A 744 4.97 10.49 -1.56
N GLY A 745 4.62 10.10 -2.78
CA GLY A 745 3.38 10.53 -3.43
C GLY A 745 2.11 10.14 -2.67
N ALA A 746 2.15 9.04 -1.92
CA ALA A 746 1.03 8.60 -1.08
C ALA A 746 0.82 9.54 0.13
N VAL A 747 1.90 10.01 0.76
CA VAL A 747 1.82 11.02 1.82
C VAL A 747 1.33 12.35 1.27
N ALA A 748 1.83 12.76 0.10
CA ALA A 748 1.39 13.99 -0.57
C ALA A 748 -0.12 13.96 -0.87
N ALA A 749 -0.63 12.86 -1.42
CA ALA A 749 -2.06 12.65 -1.68
C ALA A 749 -2.91 12.71 -0.40
N GLU A 750 -2.41 12.16 0.71
CA GLU A 750 -3.12 12.18 2.00
C GLU A 750 -3.14 13.58 2.64
N CYS A 751 -2.22 14.47 2.24
CA CYS A 751 -2.21 15.88 2.67
C CYS A 751 -3.24 16.75 1.93
N GLU A 752 -3.84 16.26 0.84
CA GLU A 752 -4.85 17.01 0.10
C GLU A 752 -6.19 17.10 0.86
N PRO A 753 -6.95 18.20 0.70
CA PRO A 753 -8.31 18.28 1.23
C PRO A 753 -9.17 17.20 0.61
N SER A 754 -9.61 16.22 1.41
CA SER A 754 -10.54 15.20 0.93
C SER A 754 -11.99 15.65 1.12
N VAL A 755 -12.82 15.41 0.12
CA VAL A 755 -14.28 15.38 0.32
C VAL A 755 -14.56 14.12 1.14
N PRO A 756 -15.25 14.20 2.30
CA PRO A 756 -15.59 13.01 3.07
C PRO A 756 -16.32 12.03 2.16
N ALA A 757 -15.77 10.85 1.98
CA ALA A 757 -16.50 9.76 1.34
C ALA A 757 -17.76 9.52 2.18
N LYS A 758 -18.94 9.51 1.55
CA LYS A 758 -20.17 9.09 2.23
C LYS A 758 -19.90 7.72 2.82
N ALA A 759 -20.11 7.59 4.13
CA ALA A 759 -20.03 6.29 4.78
C ALA A 759 -20.98 5.34 4.05
N VAL A 760 -20.43 4.25 3.53
CA VAL A 760 -21.26 3.20 2.92
C VAL A 760 -21.97 2.49 4.07
N GLU A 761 -23.29 2.60 4.13
CA GLU A 761 -24.10 1.92 5.14
C GLU A 761 -24.14 0.42 4.86
N GLY A 762 -24.01 -0.37 5.91
CA GLY A 762 -24.10 -1.83 5.87
C GLY A 762 -22.77 -2.53 6.15
N HIS A 763 -22.88 -3.68 6.80
CA HIS A 763 -21.77 -4.58 7.10
C HIS A 763 -22.12 -5.96 6.55
N GLU A 764 -21.12 -6.64 5.98
CA GLU A 764 -21.30 -7.99 5.47
C GLU A 764 -20.08 -8.87 5.79
N PRO A 765 -20.29 -10.17 6.04
CA PRO A 765 -19.19 -11.11 6.20
C PRO A 765 -18.37 -11.17 4.92
N THR A 766 -17.08 -10.98 5.01
CA THR A 766 -16.18 -10.95 3.85
C THR A 766 -15.02 -11.91 4.06
N GLN A 767 -14.67 -12.65 3.01
CA GLN A 767 -13.53 -13.57 3.01
C GLN A 767 -12.43 -13.03 2.10
N VAL A 768 -11.21 -12.91 2.64
CA VAL A 768 -10.01 -12.47 1.92
C VAL A 768 -9.06 -13.64 1.79
N VAL A 769 -8.53 -13.86 0.59
CA VAL A 769 -7.53 -14.89 0.32
C VAL A 769 -6.16 -14.22 0.22
N ILE A 770 -5.21 -14.66 1.01
CA ILE A 770 -3.83 -14.15 0.99
C ILE A 770 -3.00 -15.03 0.05
N ILE A 771 -2.50 -14.41 -1.00
CA ILE A 771 -1.63 -15.06 -2.00
C ILE A 771 -0.24 -14.43 -1.86
N GLY A 772 0.79 -15.26 -1.77
CA GLY A 772 2.18 -14.78 -1.71
C GLY A 772 2.63 -14.14 -3.04
N ALA A 773 3.55 -13.20 -2.97
CA ALA A 773 4.11 -12.56 -4.16
C ALA A 773 4.72 -13.61 -5.12
N GLY A 774 4.25 -13.64 -6.36
CA GLY A 774 4.69 -14.61 -7.37
C GLY A 774 4.16 -16.03 -7.19
N GLN A 775 3.13 -16.23 -6.37
CA GLN A 775 2.45 -17.51 -6.18
C GLN A 775 1.00 -17.41 -6.63
N ASP A 776 0.44 -18.51 -7.13
CA ASP A 776 -0.98 -18.60 -7.54
C ASP A 776 -1.86 -19.33 -6.50
N THR A 777 -1.27 -19.74 -5.38
CA THR A 777 -1.94 -20.50 -4.33
C THR A 777 -1.97 -19.73 -3.01
N PRO A 778 -3.04 -19.88 -2.22
CA PRO A 778 -3.15 -19.29 -0.90
C PRO A 778 -2.03 -19.74 0.06
N VAL A 779 -1.53 -18.83 0.87
CA VAL A 779 -0.43 -19.08 1.82
C VAL A 779 -0.95 -19.11 3.25
N ALA A 780 -0.77 -20.22 3.94
CA ALA A 780 -1.15 -20.41 5.34
C ALA A 780 -0.18 -19.68 6.28
N ALA A 781 -0.68 -19.19 7.40
CA ALA A 781 0.07 -18.50 8.46
C ALA A 781 0.87 -17.25 7.96
N GLN A 782 0.42 -16.65 6.84
CA GLN A 782 1.03 -15.43 6.31
C GLN A 782 0.60 -14.23 7.16
N PRO A 783 1.53 -13.40 7.66
CA PRO A 783 1.21 -12.14 8.32
C PRO A 783 0.48 -11.19 7.37
N PHE A 784 -0.54 -10.51 7.88
CA PHE A 784 -1.30 -9.53 7.11
C PHE A 784 -1.65 -8.29 7.93
N ALA A 785 -1.78 -7.16 7.23
CA ALA A 785 -2.41 -5.94 7.72
C ALA A 785 -3.53 -5.57 6.74
N LEU A 786 -4.78 -5.76 7.15
CA LEU A 786 -5.96 -5.54 6.32
C LEU A 786 -6.59 -4.20 6.69
N LEU A 787 -6.55 -3.25 5.77
CA LEU A 787 -7.24 -1.96 5.88
C LEU A 787 -8.66 -2.10 5.36
N ARG A 788 -9.63 -1.76 6.18
CA ARG A 788 -11.06 -1.79 5.88
C ARG A 788 -11.55 -0.44 5.35
N ALA A 789 -12.71 -0.43 4.71
CA ALA A 789 -13.33 0.78 4.19
C ALA A 789 -13.65 1.84 5.26
N ASP A 790 -13.85 1.44 6.52
CA ASP A 790 -14.02 2.34 7.67
C ASP A 790 -12.69 2.89 8.23
N GLY A 791 -11.58 2.61 7.57
CA GLY A 791 -10.24 3.05 7.96
C GLY A 791 -9.59 2.25 9.08
N LEU A 792 -10.26 1.19 9.59
CA LEU A 792 -9.68 0.29 10.59
C LEU A 792 -8.68 -0.66 9.95
N VAL A 793 -7.67 -1.03 10.72
CA VAL A 793 -6.66 -2.02 10.29
C VAL A 793 -6.73 -3.23 11.22
N ARG A 794 -6.95 -4.39 10.62
CA ARG A 794 -6.83 -5.69 11.29
C ARG A 794 -5.45 -6.27 11.04
N LEU A 795 -4.79 -6.72 12.10
CA LEU A 795 -3.51 -7.41 12.04
C LEU A 795 -3.69 -8.88 12.41
N GLY A 796 -2.96 -9.78 11.75
CA GLY A 796 -3.06 -11.19 12.08
C GLY A 796 -2.24 -12.10 11.18
N LEU A 797 -2.55 -13.40 11.27
CA LEU A 797 -2.03 -14.44 10.39
C LEU A 797 -3.20 -15.06 9.63
N SER A 798 -3.00 -15.37 8.34
CA SER A 798 -3.96 -16.15 7.57
C SER A 798 -4.16 -17.56 8.18
N ASP A 799 -5.33 -18.13 7.98
CA ASP A 799 -5.64 -19.48 8.46
C ASP A 799 -4.91 -20.59 7.65
N ARG A 800 -5.18 -21.86 7.97
CA ARG A 800 -4.58 -23.02 7.28
C ARG A 800 -4.96 -23.09 5.80
N ARG A 801 -5.98 -22.34 5.36
CA ARG A 801 -6.41 -22.20 3.95
C ARG A 801 -5.78 -20.97 3.27
N GLY A 802 -4.96 -20.19 3.96
CA GLY A 802 -4.48 -18.89 3.49
C GLY A 802 -5.56 -17.82 3.45
N GLN A 803 -6.58 -17.92 4.30
CA GLN A 803 -7.74 -17.05 4.29
C GLN A 803 -7.86 -16.25 5.58
N VAL A 804 -8.51 -15.09 5.46
CA VAL A 804 -8.90 -14.20 6.57
C VAL A 804 -10.40 -13.96 6.45
N PHE A 805 -11.12 -14.20 7.53
CA PHE A 805 -12.56 -13.98 7.56
C PHE A 805 -12.90 -12.74 8.38
N GLU A 806 -13.49 -11.73 7.74
CA GLU A 806 -14.05 -10.55 8.38
C GLU A 806 -15.55 -10.75 8.63
N VAL A 807 -15.90 -10.86 9.88
CA VAL A 807 -17.29 -11.16 10.29
C VAL A 807 -18.23 -10.01 9.95
N ALA A 808 -17.77 -8.78 10.08
CA ALA A 808 -18.57 -7.57 9.89
C ALA A 808 -17.75 -6.49 9.17
N ALA A 809 -17.32 -6.79 7.93
CA ALA A 809 -16.67 -5.79 7.11
C ALA A 809 -17.68 -4.74 6.65
N PRO A 810 -17.39 -3.43 6.78
CA PRO A 810 -18.21 -2.42 6.13
C PRO A 810 -18.11 -2.59 4.62
N ARG A 811 -19.22 -2.34 3.92
CA ARG A 811 -19.22 -2.38 2.45
C ARG A 811 -18.20 -1.39 1.90
N GLY A 812 -17.37 -1.83 0.98
CA GLY A 812 -16.33 -1.02 0.35
C GLY A 812 -15.03 -1.77 0.12
N ALA A 813 -14.02 -1.06 -0.33
CA ALA A 813 -12.73 -1.65 -0.65
C ALA A 813 -11.98 -2.13 0.60
N LEU A 814 -11.47 -3.36 0.53
CA LEU A 814 -10.47 -3.89 1.46
C LEU A 814 -9.11 -3.78 0.77
N SER A 815 -8.10 -3.35 1.50
CA SER A 815 -6.74 -3.22 0.99
C SER A 815 -5.75 -3.90 1.93
N LEU A 816 -4.80 -4.62 1.36
CA LEU A 816 -3.64 -5.11 2.13
C LEU A 816 -2.62 -3.98 2.20
N LEU A 817 -2.21 -3.64 3.42
CA LEU A 817 -1.05 -2.78 3.65
C LEU A 817 0.18 -3.68 3.63
N GLU A 818 1.25 -3.23 2.97
CA GLU A 818 2.51 -3.94 3.04
C GLU A 818 2.99 -3.97 4.50
N PRO A 819 3.22 -5.15 5.09
CA PRO A 819 3.80 -5.24 6.41
C PRO A 819 5.21 -4.62 6.34
N SER A 820 5.47 -3.63 7.19
CA SER A 820 6.85 -3.14 7.37
C SER A 820 7.72 -4.28 7.91
N ALA A 821 9.04 -4.22 7.66
CA ALA A 821 10.01 -5.21 8.16
C ALA A 821 9.94 -5.45 9.69
N ASP A 822 9.24 -4.58 10.42
CA ASP A 822 9.01 -4.68 11.87
C ASP A 822 7.81 -5.57 12.24
N PHE A 823 7.19 -6.23 11.26
CA PHE A 823 5.98 -7.06 11.47
C PHE A 823 6.32 -8.52 11.81
N GLU A 824 7.56 -8.95 11.58
CA GLU A 824 8.09 -10.26 12.00
C GLU A 824 8.55 -10.21 13.51
#